data_7dd61e0e35349bce8baece3831d77dca
#
_entry.id   7dd61e0e35349bce8baece3831d77dca
#
_cell.length_a   1.000
_cell.length_b   1.000
_cell.length_c   1.000
_cell.angle_alpha   90.00
_cell.angle_beta   90.00
_cell.angle_gamma   90.00
#
_symmetry.space_group_name_H-M   'P 1'
#
loop_
_entity.id
_entity.type
_entity.pdbx_description
1 polymer ?
#
loop_
_entity_poly.entity_id
_entity_poly.type
_entity_poly.pdbx_seq_one_letter_code
_entity_poly.pdbx_strand_id
1 'polypeptide(L)'
;MRLLLLASTALFLAAPALAQQAPVPAPATATPGPVPLGQLPDTARPTAYRIDLTVRPEQERFTGHAEVDAELRRATPSLYLHGNGLAVATVLARVGGRTVTARYTQVDASGVARLDFATPLPAGRVTLAFDYDAPFMTGAEGLYRAKVGDDWYAWTQMEPIDARRMFPGFDEPGFKTPFTLSVTAASGQKVFANTPETATTPAGAGLTRHVFAPSKPLPTYLVAIAVGPFDVVPGDAPANAVRTTALPYRAIATKGQAERLRLAATEGPKILALHEQYFGIPYPYEKLDQIAGPVMSGAMENAGLVSYNDTLLLLDPDAPASQRRGFGTVVAHELAHQWFGDLVTPKWWTDIWLNESFAEWAGNRVGEIWQPGLGTDVAQLAEAFTAMDTDSRASGRPIRQEITRNDQIASAFDSITYQKGGQVLTMVERYLGAEKFRRGVQFHLNRFRYANAAADDFFESMATGSGDPGIVPVFRSFVTQTGVPVIRIRADGAGRWQLSQQRYRPIGVAAQPAPQTWTVPVCARQGETRSCTLLGSATGTLALRGSGIAVPNADGAGYWRYSLDDAGWAGLLGGADTLPAREAMAAADSLWADFLAGNASFARVIAGARAFAAHRERSATLQLPQAIAEVEQLDLSPAATAGLRRLAGELSLPRLRALGAVSFAPSAYAGEETGQALLRQNLVDYAAQTARDAALRSQLADAAEGALAATPRPVDPSYRELAFAVAVEDRGVAFMNRLRDSLAESGDPLFRSHAVRALGHATSAAEVARALEFTRDPALQSTERLTLMTRLAYQPLGRDALLALFTRDFDGAIAGVPAFARARIPTLFGGYCSADKADAVEALFRPRLAMLGGGALELSQALGAIRQCVALRTAKRAEVEAALR
;
A
#
# COMPACT_ATOMS: atom_id res chain seq x y z
N MET A 1 49.21 0.81 -78.96
CA MET A 1 48.39 1.20 -80.17
C MET A 1 46.96 0.91 -79.81
N ARG A 2 46.14 1.98 -79.87
CA ARG A 2 44.67 2.08 -79.69
C ARG A 2 43.94 1.59 -78.50
N LEU A 3 43.51 2.60 -77.68
CA LEU A 3 42.39 2.62 -76.79
C LEU A 3 41.08 2.08 -77.31
N LEU A 4 40.31 1.41 -76.47
CA LEU A 4 38.86 1.35 -76.57
C LEU A 4 38.26 1.62 -75.21
N LEU A 5 37.56 2.77 -75.16
CA LEU A 5 36.68 3.13 -73.99
C LEU A 5 35.41 2.30 -74.06
N LEU A 6 35.03 1.69 -72.95
CA LEU A 6 33.69 1.19 -72.69
C LEU A 6 33.02 2.09 -71.66
N ALA A 7 32.01 2.83 -72.07
CA ALA A 7 31.13 3.64 -71.21
C ALA A 7 30.12 2.74 -70.50
N SER A 8 30.15 2.65 -69.17
CA SER A 8 29.11 2.04 -68.41
C SER A 8 28.10 3.09 -67.91
N THR A 9 26.93 3.06 -68.42
CA THR A 9 25.78 3.88 -67.97
C THR A 9 25.25 3.31 -66.64
N ALA A 10 25.47 4.05 -65.55
CA ALA A 10 24.86 3.78 -64.25
C ALA A 10 23.47 4.44 -64.20
N LEU A 11 22.40 3.62 -64.11
CA LEU A 11 21.08 4.09 -63.76
C LEU A 11 21.06 4.52 -62.29
N PHE A 12 20.93 5.81 -62.01
CA PHE A 12 20.58 6.33 -60.72
C PHE A 12 19.07 6.18 -60.50
N LEU A 13 18.66 5.25 -59.63
CA LEU A 13 17.34 5.23 -59.00
C LEU A 13 17.30 6.36 -57.97
N ALA A 14 16.54 7.42 -58.30
CA ALA A 14 16.26 8.52 -57.36
C ALA A 14 15.31 8.01 -56.23
N ALA A 15 15.84 7.90 -55.02
CA ALA A 15 15.02 7.78 -53.82
C ALA A 15 14.28 9.12 -53.57
N PRO A 16 13.01 9.10 -53.11
CA PRO A 16 12.32 10.34 -52.82
C PRO A 16 12.99 11.04 -51.65
N ALA A 17 13.41 12.27 -51.86
CA ALA A 17 13.94 13.13 -50.83
C ALA A 17 12.84 13.40 -49.76
N LEU A 18 13.06 12.94 -48.56
CA LEU A 18 12.30 13.40 -47.40
C LEU A 18 12.49 14.92 -47.29
N ALA A 19 11.40 15.65 -47.51
CA ALA A 19 11.38 17.10 -47.34
C ALA A 19 11.76 17.42 -45.88
N GLN A 20 12.95 17.96 -45.69
CA GLN A 20 13.31 18.62 -44.44
C GLN A 20 12.31 19.76 -44.21
N GLN A 21 11.45 19.60 -43.20
CA GLN A 21 10.61 20.70 -42.75
C GLN A 21 11.49 21.88 -42.32
N ALA A 22 11.19 23.03 -42.84
CA ALA A 22 11.85 24.27 -42.45
C ALA A 22 11.71 24.46 -40.91
N PRO A 23 12.74 24.96 -40.22
CA PRO A 23 12.66 25.21 -38.79
C PRO A 23 11.51 26.18 -38.52
N VAL A 24 10.61 25.76 -37.62
CA VAL A 24 9.52 26.61 -37.11
C VAL A 24 10.15 27.89 -36.57
N PRO A 25 9.73 29.10 -36.99
CA PRO A 25 10.30 30.34 -36.46
C PRO A 25 10.09 30.42 -34.96
N ALA A 26 11.12 30.82 -34.22
CA ALA A 26 11.07 30.98 -32.77
C ALA A 26 9.96 31.97 -32.42
N PRO A 27 9.04 31.65 -31.47
CA PRO A 27 7.99 32.56 -31.08
C PRO A 27 8.58 33.81 -30.41
N ALA A 28 7.90 34.95 -30.61
CA ALA A 28 8.26 36.20 -29.97
C ALA A 28 8.35 36.01 -28.45
N THR A 29 9.48 36.40 -27.85
CA THR A 29 9.91 36.12 -26.49
C THR A 29 9.05 36.82 -25.43
N ALA A 30 7.93 36.24 -25.06
CA ALA A 30 7.42 36.38 -23.70
C ALA A 30 8.23 35.42 -22.83
N THR A 31 8.94 35.89 -21.83
CA THR A 31 9.68 35.05 -20.87
C THR A 31 8.70 34.07 -20.25
N PRO A 32 8.90 32.74 -20.41
CA PRO A 32 7.99 31.76 -19.80
C PRO A 32 7.99 31.97 -18.28
N GLY A 33 6.82 31.85 -17.64
CA GLY A 33 6.74 31.81 -16.17
C GLY A 33 7.57 30.65 -15.59
N PRO A 34 7.80 30.62 -14.26
CA PRO A 34 8.54 29.56 -13.62
C PRO A 34 7.90 28.19 -13.90
N VAL A 35 8.73 27.14 -14.02
CA VAL A 35 8.25 25.76 -14.21
C VAL A 35 7.42 25.33 -12.99
N PRO A 36 6.16 24.90 -13.15
CA PRO A 36 5.33 24.44 -12.04
C PRO A 36 5.82 23.07 -11.58
N LEU A 37 6.32 22.99 -10.36
CA LEU A 37 6.83 21.74 -9.77
C LEU A 37 5.77 20.94 -8.99
N GLY A 38 4.57 21.48 -8.85
CA GLY A 38 3.38 20.88 -8.25
C GLY A 38 2.20 21.00 -9.21
N GLN A 39 1.12 21.67 -8.76
CA GLN A 39 -0.07 21.91 -9.60
C GLN A 39 0.26 22.78 -10.80
N LEU A 40 -0.38 22.46 -11.92
CA LEU A 40 -0.32 23.27 -13.13
C LEU A 40 -0.98 24.64 -12.91
N PRO A 41 -0.51 25.67 -13.61
CA PRO A 41 -1.19 26.96 -13.60
C PRO A 41 -2.62 26.86 -14.16
N ASP A 42 -3.56 27.59 -13.56
CA ASP A 42 -4.95 27.64 -13.98
C ASP A 42 -5.13 28.44 -15.32
N THR A 43 -4.39 28.01 -16.36
CA THR A 43 -4.42 28.60 -17.69
C THR A 43 -5.38 27.85 -18.61
N ALA A 44 -5.49 26.54 -18.42
CA ALA A 44 -6.33 25.66 -19.21
C ALA A 44 -6.99 24.61 -18.32
N ARG A 45 -8.18 24.14 -18.74
CA ARG A 45 -8.88 23.01 -18.12
C ARG A 45 -9.26 22.01 -19.20
N PRO A 46 -8.83 20.71 -19.07
CA PRO A 46 -9.25 19.67 -19.99
C PRO A 46 -10.75 19.39 -19.83
N THR A 47 -11.38 18.98 -20.93
CA THR A 47 -12.81 18.67 -20.97
C THR A 47 -13.11 17.29 -21.55
N ALA A 48 -12.21 16.73 -22.37
CA ALA A 48 -12.29 15.36 -22.87
C ALA A 48 -10.94 14.89 -23.43
N TYR A 49 -10.72 13.57 -23.43
CA TYR A 49 -9.59 12.91 -24.07
C TYR A 49 -10.06 11.87 -25.09
N ARG A 50 -9.37 11.80 -26.21
CA ARG A 50 -9.44 10.70 -27.19
C ARG A 50 -8.03 10.17 -27.38
N ILE A 51 -7.82 8.90 -27.06
CA ILE A 51 -6.48 8.28 -27.06
C ILE A 51 -6.55 7.02 -27.91
N ASP A 52 -5.71 6.97 -28.93
CA ASP A 52 -5.54 5.83 -29.84
C ASP A 52 -4.11 5.30 -29.67
N LEU A 53 -3.97 4.05 -29.23
CA LEU A 53 -2.68 3.43 -28.94
C LEU A 53 -2.45 2.22 -29.86
N THR A 54 -1.21 2.01 -30.29
CA THR A 54 -0.76 0.72 -30.83
C THR A 54 0.15 0.07 -29.81
N VAL A 55 -0.37 -1.02 -29.17
CA VAL A 55 0.27 -1.71 -28.06
C VAL A 55 0.64 -3.12 -28.50
N ARG A 56 1.95 -3.35 -28.61
CA ARG A 56 2.55 -4.64 -28.95
C ARG A 56 3.57 -4.98 -27.85
N PRO A 57 3.17 -5.74 -26.82
CA PRO A 57 4.01 -5.94 -25.63
C PRO A 57 5.37 -6.61 -25.93
N GLU A 58 5.49 -7.34 -27.05
CA GLU A 58 6.75 -7.91 -27.51
C GLU A 58 7.76 -6.87 -28.05
N GLN A 59 7.29 -5.65 -28.35
CA GLN A 59 8.13 -4.52 -28.78
C GLN A 59 8.61 -3.72 -27.56
N GLU A 60 9.70 -2.95 -27.72
CA GLU A 60 10.22 -2.09 -26.65
C GLU A 60 9.45 -0.78 -26.47
N ARG A 61 8.72 -0.37 -27.51
CA ARG A 61 8.01 0.91 -27.55
C ARG A 61 6.59 0.70 -28.08
N PHE A 62 5.70 1.60 -27.66
CA PHE A 62 4.35 1.73 -28.19
C PHE A 62 4.19 3.09 -28.90
N THR A 63 3.19 3.23 -29.75
CA THR A 63 2.86 4.51 -30.39
C THR A 63 1.48 4.97 -29.94
N GLY A 64 1.28 6.29 -29.93
CA GLY A 64 0.02 6.89 -29.52
C GLY A 64 -0.33 8.14 -30.33
N HIS A 65 -1.63 8.31 -30.55
CA HIS A 65 -2.25 9.56 -30.94
C HIS A 65 -3.18 9.99 -29.81
N ALA A 66 -3.00 11.21 -29.28
CA ALA A 66 -3.86 11.75 -28.23
C ALA A 66 -4.45 13.09 -28.66
N GLU A 67 -5.76 13.23 -28.54
CA GLU A 67 -6.43 14.52 -28.64
C GLU A 67 -7.01 14.92 -27.28
N VAL A 68 -6.67 16.13 -26.84
CA VAL A 68 -7.13 16.71 -25.58
C VAL A 68 -7.96 17.95 -25.89
N ASP A 69 -9.26 17.89 -25.64
CA ASP A 69 -10.11 19.08 -25.67
C ASP A 69 -9.92 19.84 -24.36
N ALA A 70 -9.66 21.13 -24.46
CA ALA A 70 -9.46 21.97 -23.29
C ALA A 70 -10.12 23.35 -23.48
N GLU A 71 -10.36 24.04 -22.38
CA GLU A 71 -10.79 25.43 -22.36
C GLU A 71 -9.65 26.31 -21.82
N LEU A 72 -9.17 27.23 -22.65
CA LEU A 72 -8.18 28.24 -22.28
C LEU A 72 -8.90 29.41 -21.62
N ARG A 73 -8.53 29.73 -20.37
CA ARG A 73 -9.13 30.85 -19.63
C ARG A 73 -8.65 32.22 -20.09
N ARG A 74 -7.52 32.30 -20.78
CA ARG A 74 -6.90 33.50 -21.31
C ARG A 74 -6.08 33.21 -22.55
N ALA A 75 -5.88 34.23 -23.37
CA ALA A 75 -4.94 34.13 -24.49
C ALA A 75 -3.54 33.79 -23.98
N THR A 76 -2.85 32.87 -24.65
CA THR A 76 -1.54 32.39 -24.19
C THR A 76 -0.61 32.04 -25.35
N PRO A 77 0.69 32.41 -25.26
CA PRO A 77 1.71 31.97 -26.21
C PRO A 77 2.27 30.59 -25.86
N SER A 78 2.06 30.11 -24.63
CA SER A 78 2.55 28.80 -24.16
C SER A 78 1.61 28.19 -23.12
N LEU A 79 1.69 26.87 -22.96
CA LEU A 79 0.88 26.11 -22.02
C LEU A 79 1.74 25.04 -21.34
N TYR A 80 1.59 24.90 -20.03
CA TYR A 80 2.15 23.78 -19.28
C TYR A 80 1.14 22.61 -19.22
N LEU A 81 1.66 21.40 -19.37
CA LEU A 81 0.97 20.12 -19.23
C LEU A 81 1.97 19.07 -18.71
N HIS A 82 1.58 17.82 -18.69
CA HIS A 82 2.44 16.71 -18.29
C HIS A 82 2.71 15.77 -19.46
N GLY A 83 3.92 15.23 -19.49
CA GLY A 83 4.39 14.15 -20.36
C GLY A 83 5.81 13.78 -19.96
N ASN A 84 6.06 12.50 -19.72
CA ASN A 84 7.35 12.02 -19.20
C ASN A 84 7.92 10.92 -20.08
N GLY A 85 9.06 11.18 -20.71
CA GLY A 85 9.74 10.23 -21.60
C GLY A 85 9.03 9.99 -22.94
N LEU A 86 8.08 10.85 -23.31
CA LEU A 86 7.36 10.79 -24.58
C LEU A 86 8.21 11.41 -25.70
N ALA A 87 8.42 10.68 -26.78
CA ALA A 87 8.99 11.21 -28.02
C ALA A 87 7.87 11.79 -28.89
N VAL A 88 7.53 13.06 -28.65
CA VAL A 88 6.44 13.75 -29.34
C VAL A 88 6.90 14.26 -30.68
N ALA A 89 6.37 13.70 -31.76
CA ALA A 89 6.74 14.06 -33.14
C ALA A 89 5.98 15.28 -33.63
N THR A 90 4.68 15.38 -33.32
CA THR A 90 3.79 16.44 -33.82
C THR A 90 2.91 16.96 -32.70
N VAL A 91 2.74 18.29 -32.62
CA VAL A 91 1.70 18.93 -31.80
C VAL A 91 0.94 19.94 -32.63
N LEU A 92 -0.38 19.78 -32.71
CA LEU A 92 -1.30 20.68 -33.39
C LEU A 92 -2.36 21.21 -32.43
N ALA A 93 -2.51 22.52 -32.33
CA ALA A 93 -3.61 23.16 -31.63
C ALA A 93 -4.68 23.61 -32.61
N ARG A 94 -5.91 23.09 -32.50
CA ARG A 94 -7.05 23.49 -33.34
C ARG A 94 -7.94 24.43 -32.52
N VAL A 95 -8.07 25.67 -32.98
CA VAL A 95 -8.84 26.72 -32.30
C VAL A 95 -9.55 27.61 -33.31
N GLY A 96 -10.87 27.79 -33.19
CA GLY A 96 -11.67 28.66 -34.04
C GLY A 96 -11.52 28.35 -35.56
N GLY A 97 -11.45 27.07 -35.93
CA GLY A 97 -11.26 26.61 -37.32
C GLY A 97 -9.83 26.77 -37.87
N ARG A 98 -8.87 27.23 -37.05
CA ARG A 98 -7.45 27.34 -37.45
C ARG A 98 -6.63 26.27 -36.78
N THR A 99 -5.57 25.80 -37.41
CA THR A 99 -4.57 24.92 -36.86
C THR A 99 -3.27 25.70 -36.61
N VAL A 100 -2.74 25.61 -35.38
CA VAL A 100 -1.48 26.24 -34.96
C VAL A 100 -0.54 25.12 -34.55
N THR A 101 0.67 25.10 -35.06
CA THR A 101 1.71 24.17 -34.62
C THR A 101 2.28 24.60 -33.25
N ALA A 102 2.69 23.64 -32.45
CA ALA A 102 3.36 23.90 -31.20
C ALA A 102 4.65 23.07 -31.07
N ARG A 103 5.60 23.61 -30.32
CA ARG A 103 6.79 22.88 -29.90
C ARG A 103 6.54 22.28 -28.53
N TYR A 104 6.71 20.97 -28.41
CA TYR A 104 6.69 20.27 -27.13
C TYR A 104 8.10 20.22 -26.55
N THR A 105 8.23 20.49 -25.23
CA THR A 105 9.49 20.37 -24.49
C THR A 105 9.19 19.86 -23.09
N GLN A 106 9.70 18.68 -22.70
CA GLN A 106 9.73 18.29 -21.30
C GLN A 106 10.73 19.18 -20.57
N VAL A 107 10.28 19.92 -19.56
CA VAL A 107 11.07 20.99 -18.87
C VAL A 107 11.48 20.60 -17.45
N ASP A 108 10.99 19.47 -16.94
CA ASP A 108 11.33 18.96 -15.61
C ASP A 108 11.32 17.42 -15.61
N ALA A 109 12.17 16.82 -14.77
CA ALA A 109 12.31 15.36 -14.65
C ALA A 109 11.04 14.65 -14.14
N SER A 110 10.16 15.35 -13.41
CA SER A 110 8.87 14.81 -12.98
C SER A 110 7.83 14.72 -14.09
N GLY A 111 8.20 15.12 -15.32
CA GLY A 111 7.32 15.06 -16.49
C GLY A 111 6.47 16.31 -16.68
N VAL A 112 6.87 17.45 -16.12
CA VAL A 112 6.28 18.73 -16.55
C VAL A 112 6.78 19.06 -17.95
N ALA A 113 5.86 19.37 -18.86
CA ALA A 113 6.13 19.71 -20.24
C ALA A 113 5.51 21.07 -20.58
N ARG A 114 6.10 21.74 -21.58
CA ARG A 114 5.61 23.01 -22.10
C ARG A 114 5.36 22.94 -23.60
N LEU A 115 4.23 23.48 -23.99
CA LEU A 115 3.92 23.78 -25.40
C LEU A 115 4.20 25.25 -25.66
N ASP A 116 5.02 25.52 -26.66
CA ASP A 116 5.25 26.89 -27.18
C ASP A 116 4.54 26.97 -28.54
N PHE A 117 3.52 27.82 -28.68
CA PHE A 117 2.72 27.93 -29.88
C PHE A 117 3.38 28.87 -30.88
N ALA A 118 3.35 28.49 -32.17
CA ALA A 118 3.89 29.33 -33.27
C ALA A 118 3.21 30.71 -33.33
N THR A 119 1.93 30.79 -32.96
CA THR A 119 1.20 32.02 -32.69
C THR A 119 0.37 31.86 -31.42
N PRO A 120 0.23 32.91 -30.58
CA PRO A 120 -0.56 32.82 -29.34
C PRO A 120 -1.98 32.33 -29.62
N LEU A 121 -2.48 31.45 -28.80
CA LEU A 121 -3.85 30.96 -28.82
C LEU A 121 -4.77 31.94 -28.09
N PRO A 122 -5.98 32.22 -28.62
CA PRO A 122 -6.98 33.01 -27.90
C PRO A 122 -7.58 32.21 -26.75
N ALA A 123 -8.25 32.90 -25.79
CA ALA A 123 -9.12 32.24 -24.81
C ALA A 123 -10.27 31.49 -25.52
N GLY A 124 -10.75 30.42 -24.87
CA GLY A 124 -11.83 29.56 -25.38
C GLY A 124 -11.41 28.14 -25.67
N ARG A 125 -12.23 27.42 -26.40
CA ARG A 125 -12.03 25.98 -26.68
C ARG A 125 -10.85 25.74 -27.61
N VAL A 126 -10.03 24.75 -27.28
CA VAL A 126 -8.91 24.25 -28.09
C VAL A 126 -8.90 22.73 -28.07
N THR A 127 -8.55 22.11 -29.20
CA THR A 127 -8.16 20.71 -29.25
C THR A 127 -6.66 20.62 -29.46
N LEU A 128 -5.93 20.00 -28.54
CA LEU A 128 -4.51 19.72 -28.65
C LEU A 128 -4.34 18.29 -29.18
N ALA A 129 -3.71 18.11 -30.34
CA ALA A 129 -3.47 16.80 -30.94
C ALA A 129 -1.97 16.49 -30.90
N PHE A 130 -1.62 15.29 -30.50
CA PHE A 130 -0.24 14.81 -30.32
C PHE A 130 -0.05 13.49 -31.06
N ASP A 131 1.01 13.37 -31.86
CA ASP A 131 1.53 12.10 -32.33
C ASP A 131 2.85 11.82 -31.62
N TYR A 132 2.97 10.65 -31.01
CA TYR A 132 4.12 10.32 -30.18
C TYR A 132 4.40 8.81 -30.13
N ASP A 133 5.58 8.47 -29.65
CA ASP A 133 5.93 7.12 -29.20
C ASP A 133 6.61 7.18 -27.83
N ALA A 134 6.54 6.07 -27.08
CA ALA A 134 7.15 5.99 -25.76
C ALA A 134 7.63 4.56 -25.45
N PRO A 135 8.64 4.40 -24.57
CA PRO A 135 9.06 3.08 -24.14
C PRO A 135 8.01 2.45 -23.23
N PHE A 136 7.84 1.13 -23.30
CA PHE A 136 7.20 0.39 -22.21
C PHE A 136 8.06 0.44 -20.96
N MET A 137 7.42 0.62 -19.82
CA MET A 137 8.08 0.45 -18.54
C MET A 137 8.26 -1.04 -18.22
N THR A 138 9.23 -1.36 -17.35
CA THR A 138 9.50 -2.74 -16.88
C THR A 138 9.05 -2.95 -15.42
N GLY A 139 8.72 -1.88 -14.72
CA GLY A 139 8.05 -1.87 -13.42
C GLY A 139 6.61 -1.41 -13.57
N ALA A 140 5.77 -1.58 -12.56
CA ALA A 140 4.38 -1.15 -12.57
C ALA A 140 4.27 0.39 -12.47
N GLU A 141 4.52 1.07 -13.59
CA GLU A 141 4.48 2.53 -13.77
C GLU A 141 4.04 2.86 -15.20
N GLY A 142 3.07 3.74 -15.39
CA GLY A 142 2.56 4.09 -16.71
C GLY A 142 2.04 2.87 -17.46
N LEU A 143 2.38 2.74 -18.74
CA LEU A 143 2.15 1.52 -19.52
C LEU A 143 3.40 0.63 -19.47
N TYR A 144 3.29 -0.49 -18.76
CA TYR A 144 4.39 -1.42 -18.56
C TYR A 144 4.13 -2.77 -19.19
N ARG A 145 5.21 -3.53 -19.43
CA ARG A 145 5.15 -4.87 -20.00
C ARG A 145 5.90 -5.88 -19.15
N ALA A 146 5.43 -7.13 -19.20
CA ALA A 146 6.13 -8.26 -18.60
C ALA A 146 5.98 -9.51 -19.46
N LYS A 147 7.00 -10.36 -19.42
CA LYS A 147 6.97 -11.68 -20.03
C LYS A 147 6.62 -12.70 -18.94
N VAL A 148 5.58 -13.52 -19.20
CA VAL A 148 5.17 -14.62 -18.31
C VAL A 148 5.17 -15.90 -19.13
N GLY A 149 6.04 -16.84 -18.78
CA GLY A 149 6.33 -17.97 -19.64
C GLY A 149 6.88 -17.49 -20.99
N ASP A 150 6.24 -17.89 -22.09
CA ASP A 150 6.60 -17.49 -23.44
C ASP A 150 5.81 -16.29 -23.95
N ASP A 151 4.77 -15.87 -23.22
CA ASP A 151 3.85 -14.84 -23.64
C ASP A 151 4.21 -13.45 -23.09
N TRP A 152 3.99 -12.40 -23.90
CA TRP A 152 4.13 -11.01 -23.50
C TRP A 152 2.77 -10.40 -23.15
N TYR A 153 2.79 -9.58 -22.12
CA TYR A 153 1.62 -8.86 -21.61
C TYR A 153 1.96 -7.40 -21.36
N ALA A 154 0.95 -6.53 -21.41
CA ALA A 154 1.03 -5.15 -20.96
C ALA A 154 -0.13 -4.80 -20.04
N TRP A 155 0.13 -3.95 -19.06
CA TRP A 155 -0.83 -3.36 -18.12
C TRP A 155 -0.48 -1.91 -17.87
N THR A 156 -1.40 -1.21 -17.27
CA THR A 156 -1.19 0.16 -16.79
C THR A 156 -1.14 0.23 -15.27
N GLN A 157 -0.30 1.14 -14.74
CA GLN A 157 -0.32 1.64 -13.38
C GLN A 157 -0.06 3.14 -13.42
N MET A 158 -1.08 3.95 -13.19
CA MET A 158 -1.02 5.40 -13.42
C MET A 158 -0.92 6.22 -12.15
N GLU A 159 -1.39 5.70 -11.02
CA GLU A 159 -1.30 6.42 -9.75
C GLU A 159 0.14 6.39 -9.18
N PRO A 160 0.60 7.54 -8.61
CA PRO A 160 -0.17 8.79 -8.53
C PRO A 160 -0.03 9.70 -9.77
N ILE A 161 1.08 9.69 -10.50
CA ILE A 161 1.40 10.66 -11.56
C ILE A 161 2.08 10.01 -12.77
N ASP A 162 1.76 8.77 -13.07
CA ASP A 162 2.42 8.02 -14.16
C ASP A 162 1.57 7.92 -15.45
N ALA A 163 0.36 8.51 -15.49
CA ALA A 163 -0.40 8.65 -16.72
C ALA A 163 0.39 9.46 -17.77
N ARG A 164 1.18 10.42 -17.32
CA ARG A 164 2.09 11.23 -18.15
C ARG A 164 3.19 10.42 -18.85
N ARG A 165 3.40 9.15 -18.48
CA ARG A 165 4.31 8.22 -19.17
C ARG A 165 3.63 7.49 -20.33
N MET A 166 2.28 7.47 -20.34
CA MET A 166 1.51 6.84 -21.42
C MET A 166 1.01 7.83 -22.45
N PHE A 167 0.55 9.01 -22.03
CA PHE A 167 0.03 10.04 -22.92
C PHE A 167 0.27 11.47 -22.39
N PRO A 168 0.41 12.47 -23.28
CA PRO A 168 0.50 13.87 -22.86
C PRO A 168 -0.87 14.38 -22.38
N GLY A 169 -0.91 15.12 -21.26
CA GLY A 169 -2.16 15.62 -20.72
C GLY A 169 -2.04 16.43 -19.42
N PHE A 170 -3.16 16.65 -18.75
CA PHE A 170 -3.25 17.36 -17.49
C PHE A 170 -3.39 16.32 -16.37
N ASP A 171 -2.26 15.80 -15.92
CA ASP A 171 -2.17 14.64 -15.03
C ASP A 171 -2.25 15.08 -13.56
N GLU A 172 -3.47 15.47 -13.15
CA GLU A 172 -3.83 15.90 -11.80
C GLU A 172 -5.21 15.37 -11.40
N PRO A 173 -5.44 14.96 -10.14
CA PRO A 173 -6.71 14.38 -9.70
C PRO A 173 -7.89 15.38 -9.78
N GLY A 174 -7.60 16.68 -9.76
CA GLY A 174 -8.61 17.73 -9.87
C GLY A 174 -9.28 17.85 -11.25
N PHE A 175 -8.74 17.20 -12.28
CA PHE A 175 -9.27 17.23 -13.64
C PHE A 175 -10.01 15.94 -13.98
N LYS A 176 -11.30 15.88 -13.70
CA LYS A 176 -12.16 14.76 -14.10
C LYS A 176 -12.77 15.03 -15.47
N THR A 177 -12.50 14.13 -16.42
CA THR A 177 -12.99 14.25 -17.82
C THR A 177 -13.39 12.87 -18.36
N PRO A 178 -14.23 12.78 -19.40
CA PRO A 178 -14.46 11.54 -20.12
C PRO A 178 -13.23 11.19 -20.99
N PHE A 179 -12.90 9.90 -21.04
CA PHE A 179 -11.90 9.30 -21.91
C PHE A 179 -12.55 8.38 -22.92
N THR A 180 -12.16 8.50 -24.18
CA THR A 180 -12.47 7.54 -25.24
C THR A 180 -11.18 6.87 -25.68
N LEU A 181 -11.08 5.56 -25.46
CA LEU A 181 -9.90 4.78 -25.76
C LEU A 181 -10.10 3.92 -27.00
N SER A 182 -9.05 3.79 -27.80
CA SER A 182 -8.92 2.71 -28.76
C SER A 182 -7.51 2.14 -28.71
N VAL A 183 -7.41 0.83 -28.84
CA VAL A 183 -6.15 0.09 -28.72
C VAL A 183 -6.01 -0.85 -29.91
N THR A 184 -4.94 -0.70 -30.65
CA THR A 184 -4.54 -1.63 -31.73
C THR A 184 -3.51 -2.60 -31.18
N ALA A 185 -3.81 -3.89 -31.24
CA ALA A 185 -2.96 -4.97 -30.74
C ALA A 185 -2.80 -6.08 -31.78
N ALA A 186 -1.91 -7.03 -31.58
CA ALA A 186 -1.79 -8.21 -32.43
C ALA A 186 -3.11 -8.99 -32.45
N SER A 187 -3.54 -9.47 -33.60
CA SER A 187 -4.77 -10.24 -33.74
C SER A 187 -4.72 -11.50 -32.88
N GLY A 188 -5.80 -11.77 -32.13
CA GLY A 188 -5.88 -12.85 -31.17
C GLY A 188 -5.48 -12.49 -29.73
N GLN A 189 -4.84 -11.34 -29.50
CA GLN A 189 -4.68 -10.79 -28.14
C GLN A 189 -6.03 -10.31 -27.61
N LYS A 190 -6.21 -10.43 -26.28
CA LYS A 190 -7.34 -9.83 -25.58
C LYS A 190 -6.95 -8.43 -25.11
N VAL A 191 -7.87 -7.51 -25.22
CA VAL A 191 -7.68 -6.12 -24.79
C VAL A 191 -8.79 -5.74 -23.83
N PHE A 192 -8.41 -5.15 -22.71
CA PHE A 192 -9.35 -4.65 -21.69
C PHE A 192 -9.07 -3.18 -21.45
N ALA A 193 -10.11 -2.42 -21.13
CA ALA A 193 -10.01 -1.02 -20.71
C ALA A 193 -11.05 -0.72 -19.61
N ASN A 194 -11.11 0.51 -19.12
CA ASN A 194 -12.08 0.97 -18.11
C ASN A 194 -13.54 0.66 -18.47
N THR A 195 -13.89 0.77 -19.75
CA THR A 195 -15.27 0.70 -20.25
C THR A 195 -15.49 -0.52 -21.14
N PRO A 196 -16.75 -0.89 -21.44
CA PRO A 196 -17.03 -1.95 -22.39
C PRO A 196 -16.47 -1.69 -23.79
N GLU A 197 -16.01 -2.73 -24.45
CA GLU A 197 -15.66 -2.71 -25.87
C GLU A 197 -16.92 -2.54 -26.71
N THR A 198 -16.89 -1.63 -27.68
CA THR A 198 -18.03 -1.31 -28.57
C THR A 198 -17.82 -1.76 -30.01
N ALA A 199 -16.57 -1.88 -30.46
CA ALA A 199 -16.25 -2.35 -31.78
C ALA A 199 -14.85 -2.96 -31.86
N THR A 200 -14.71 -3.95 -32.73
CA THR A 200 -13.45 -4.60 -33.10
C THR A 200 -13.32 -4.57 -34.63
N THR A 201 -12.22 -4.02 -35.12
CA THR A 201 -12.01 -3.92 -36.58
C THR A 201 -10.60 -4.36 -36.98
N PRO A 202 -10.42 -5.06 -38.13
CA PRO A 202 -9.09 -5.33 -38.64
C PRO A 202 -8.32 -4.03 -38.93
N ALA A 203 -7.05 -3.96 -38.47
CA ALA A 203 -6.16 -2.82 -38.70
C ALA A 203 -5.01 -3.14 -39.68
N GLY A 204 -5.09 -4.23 -40.43
CA GLY A 204 -4.08 -4.70 -41.36
C GLY A 204 -2.88 -5.37 -40.67
N ALA A 205 -1.99 -5.98 -41.46
CA ALA A 205 -0.73 -6.57 -40.99
C ALA A 205 -0.83 -7.47 -39.73
N GLY A 206 -1.92 -8.22 -39.55
CA GLY A 206 -2.13 -9.07 -38.38
C GLY A 206 -2.48 -8.30 -37.10
N LEU A 207 -3.00 -7.08 -37.23
CA LEU A 207 -3.44 -6.23 -36.14
C LEU A 207 -4.96 -6.10 -36.10
N THR A 208 -5.49 -5.89 -34.92
CA THR A 208 -6.91 -5.62 -34.64
C THR A 208 -7.02 -4.37 -33.80
N ARG A 209 -7.92 -3.47 -34.14
CA ARG A 209 -8.26 -2.26 -33.39
C ARG A 209 -9.50 -2.51 -32.57
N HIS A 210 -9.38 -2.28 -31.26
CA HIS A 210 -10.40 -2.39 -30.24
C HIS A 210 -10.85 -0.98 -29.84
N VAL A 211 -12.14 -0.70 -29.89
CA VAL A 211 -12.72 0.60 -29.55
C VAL A 211 -13.61 0.46 -28.31
N PHE A 212 -13.43 1.33 -27.35
CA PHE A 212 -14.14 1.30 -26.07
C PHE A 212 -15.14 2.46 -25.95
N ALA A 213 -16.21 2.25 -25.19
CA ALA A 213 -17.19 3.29 -24.88
C ALA A 213 -16.52 4.47 -24.14
N PRO A 214 -17.01 5.73 -24.31
CA PRO A 214 -16.53 6.84 -23.51
C PRO A 214 -16.75 6.58 -22.01
N SER A 215 -15.77 6.91 -21.17
CA SER A 215 -15.89 6.76 -19.72
C SER A 215 -16.79 7.84 -19.10
N LYS A 216 -17.28 7.60 -17.89
CA LYS A 216 -17.72 8.67 -16.99
C LYS A 216 -16.53 9.60 -16.72
N PRO A 217 -16.75 10.81 -16.16
CA PRO A 217 -15.63 11.69 -15.82
C PRO A 217 -14.67 11.03 -14.80
N LEU A 218 -13.41 10.82 -15.21
CA LEU A 218 -12.34 10.22 -14.41
C LEU A 218 -11.13 11.17 -14.40
N PRO A 219 -10.29 11.15 -13.34
CA PRO A 219 -8.94 11.69 -13.41
C PRO A 219 -8.03 10.76 -14.23
N THR A 220 -6.90 11.28 -14.66
CA THR A 220 -5.92 10.55 -15.49
C THR A 220 -5.37 9.30 -14.82
N TYR A 221 -5.18 9.32 -13.50
CA TYR A 221 -4.59 8.22 -12.76
C TYR A 221 -5.46 6.94 -12.72
N LEU A 222 -6.74 7.04 -13.04
CA LEU A 222 -7.67 5.90 -13.12
C LEU A 222 -7.80 5.30 -14.53
N VAL A 223 -7.12 5.87 -15.54
CA VAL A 223 -7.15 5.32 -16.90
C VAL A 223 -6.38 4.01 -16.96
N ALA A 224 -7.03 2.95 -17.46
CA ALA A 224 -6.44 1.63 -17.48
C ALA A 224 -6.67 0.88 -18.79
N ILE A 225 -5.65 0.13 -19.20
CA ILE A 225 -5.71 -0.88 -20.27
C ILE A 225 -4.90 -2.12 -19.87
N ALA A 226 -5.27 -3.26 -20.45
CA ALA A 226 -4.45 -4.46 -20.42
C ALA A 226 -4.49 -5.18 -21.77
N VAL A 227 -3.35 -5.72 -22.22
CA VAL A 227 -3.19 -6.41 -23.51
C VAL A 227 -2.40 -7.70 -23.31
N GLY A 228 -2.93 -8.83 -23.79
CA GLY A 228 -2.24 -10.12 -23.68
C GLY A 228 -3.15 -11.33 -23.91
N PRO A 229 -2.60 -12.55 -23.90
CA PRO A 229 -3.37 -13.79 -24.02
C PRO A 229 -3.93 -14.25 -22.67
N PHE A 230 -4.75 -13.41 -22.04
CA PHE A 230 -5.29 -13.63 -20.69
C PHE A 230 -6.29 -14.79 -20.61
N ASP A 231 -6.34 -15.46 -19.44
CA ASP A 231 -7.48 -16.25 -19.02
C ASP A 231 -8.56 -15.30 -18.45
N VAL A 232 -9.82 -15.65 -18.69
CA VAL A 232 -11.00 -14.87 -18.28
C VAL A 232 -12.02 -15.80 -17.67
N VAL A 233 -12.41 -15.56 -16.44
CA VAL A 233 -13.47 -16.28 -15.74
C VAL A 233 -14.63 -15.32 -15.47
N PRO A 234 -15.82 -15.53 -16.07
CA PRO A 234 -16.97 -14.68 -15.78
C PRO A 234 -17.46 -14.93 -14.35
N GLY A 235 -17.89 -13.87 -13.68
CA GLY A 235 -18.59 -13.91 -12.41
C GLY A 235 -20.06 -13.56 -12.58
N ASP A 236 -20.87 -13.94 -11.60
CA ASP A 236 -22.29 -13.61 -11.55
C ASP A 236 -22.53 -12.46 -10.56
N ALA A 237 -22.83 -11.27 -11.09
CA ALA A 237 -23.17 -10.08 -10.32
C ALA A 237 -24.64 -9.68 -10.61
N PRO A 238 -25.62 -10.41 -10.05
CA PRO A 238 -27.05 -10.19 -10.34
C PRO A 238 -27.54 -8.83 -9.83
N ALA A 239 -28.71 -8.41 -10.29
CA ALA A 239 -29.43 -7.28 -9.72
C ALA A 239 -29.64 -7.49 -8.21
N ASN A 240 -29.64 -6.39 -7.46
CA ASN A 240 -29.91 -6.40 -6.02
C ASN A 240 -30.82 -5.22 -5.62
N ALA A 241 -31.05 -5.03 -4.34
CA ALA A 241 -31.94 -3.97 -3.85
C ALA A 241 -31.48 -2.53 -4.18
N VAL A 242 -30.18 -2.34 -4.47
CA VAL A 242 -29.59 -1.03 -4.79
C VAL A 242 -29.33 -0.90 -6.30
N ARG A 243 -28.77 -1.92 -6.93
CA ARG A 243 -28.51 -1.99 -8.37
C ARG A 243 -29.57 -2.90 -9.02
N THR A 244 -30.47 -2.31 -9.77
CA THR A 244 -31.63 -3.01 -10.35
C THR A 244 -31.35 -3.82 -11.61
N THR A 245 -30.11 -3.79 -12.12
CA THR A 245 -29.66 -4.56 -13.31
C THR A 245 -28.47 -5.43 -12.96
N ALA A 246 -28.30 -6.54 -13.66
CA ALA A 246 -27.07 -7.33 -13.58
C ALA A 246 -25.89 -6.50 -14.09
N LEU A 247 -24.71 -6.74 -13.52
CA LEU A 247 -23.45 -6.10 -13.91
C LEU A 247 -22.55 -7.12 -14.62
N PRO A 248 -22.04 -6.82 -15.82
CA PRO A 248 -20.97 -7.62 -16.42
C PRO A 248 -19.75 -7.64 -15.50
N TYR A 249 -19.35 -8.84 -15.06
CA TYR A 249 -18.24 -9.04 -14.13
C TYR A 249 -17.30 -10.14 -14.63
N ARG A 250 -15.99 -9.90 -14.58
CA ARG A 250 -14.96 -10.87 -15.00
C ARG A 250 -13.77 -10.83 -14.05
N ALA A 251 -13.20 -11.99 -13.76
CA ALA A 251 -11.89 -12.15 -13.16
C ALA A 251 -10.89 -12.55 -14.26
N ILE A 252 -9.73 -11.91 -14.29
CA ILE A 252 -8.78 -11.96 -15.40
C ILE A 252 -7.37 -12.18 -14.85
N ALA A 253 -6.59 -13.05 -15.49
CA ALA A 253 -5.18 -13.25 -15.16
C ALA A 253 -4.39 -13.73 -16.37
N THR A 254 -3.08 -13.85 -16.22
CA THR A 254 -2.22 -14.45 -17.22
C THR A 254 -2.63 -15.89 -17.51
N LYS A 255 -2.33 -16.37 -18.70
CA LYS A 255 -2.68 -17.71 -19.21
C LYS A 255 -2.24 -18.83 -18.25
N GLY A 256 -3.12 -19.79 -18.00
CA GLY A 256 -2.90 -20.92 -17.10
C GLY A 256 -3.39 -20.70 -15.66
N GLN A 257 -4.00 -19.55 -15.35
CA GLN A 257 -4.43 -19.19 -13.99
C GLN A 257 -5.96 -19.29 -13.76
N ALA A 258 -6.74 -19.80 -14.72
CA ALA A 258 -8.21 -19.80 -14.66
C ALA A 258 -8.78 -20.45 -13.39
N GLU A 259 -8.20 -21.57 -12.91
CA GLU A 259 -8.66 -22.23 -11.68
C GLU A 259 -8.52 -21.34 -10.43
N ARG A 260 -7.42 -20.59 -10.32
CA ARG A 260 -7.15 -19.69 -9.20
C ARG A 260 -8.01 -18.41 -9.21
N LEU A 261 -8.61 -18.07 -10.36
CA LEU A 261 -9.55 -16.96 -10.48
C LEU A 261 -10.97 -17.30 -9.95
N ARG A 262 -11.29 -18.57 -9.69
CA ARG A 262 -12.65 -18.98 -9.31
C ARG A 262 -13.15 -18.27 -8.06
N LEU A 263 -12.30 -18.11 -7.04
CA LEU A 263 -12.69 -17.40 -5.83
C LEU A 263 -13.03 -15.94 -6.13
N ALA A 264 -12.20 -15.24 -6.89
CA ALA A 264 -12.45 -13.86 -7.28
C ALA A 264 -13.73 -13.69 -8.09
N ALA A 265 -14.01 -14.64 -9.01
CA ALA A 265 -15.22 -14.63 -9.84
C ALA A 265 -16.50 -14.89 -9.02
N THR A 266 -16.41 -15.66 -7.91
CA THR A 266 -17.58 -16.01 -7.08
C THR A 266 -17.78 -15.07 -5.89
N GLU A 267 -16.70 -14.60 -5.26
CA GLU A 267 -16.79 -13.82 -4.03
C GLU A 267 -16.73 -12.29 -4.28
N GLY A 268 -16.04 -11.85 -5.32
CA GLY A 268 -15.96 -10.42 -5.65
C GLY A 268 -17.33 -9.77 -5.87
N PRO A 269 -18.29 -10.39 -6.59
CA PRO A 269 -19.64 -9.86 -6.71
C PRO A 269 -20.40 -9.72 -5.38
N LYS A 270 -20.14 -10.62 -4.42
CA LYS A 270 -20.76 -10.54 -3.07
C LYS A 270 -20.17 -9.37 -2.26
N ILE A 271 -18.85 -9.17 -2.32
CA ILE A 271 -18.16 -8.04 -1.69
C ILE A 271 -18.67 -6.71 -2.28
N LEU A 272 -18.82 -6.64 -3.61
CA LEU A 272 -19.42 -5.49 -4.29
C LEU A 272 -20.83 -5.18 -3.78
N ALA A 273 -21.67 -6.19 -3.65
CA ALA A 273 -23.05 -6.03 -3.16
C ALA A 273 -23.10 -5.50 -1.71
N LEU A 274 -22.16 -5.87 -0.85
CA LEU A 274 -22.04 -5.33 0.51
C LEU A 274 -21.71 -3.83 0.50
N HIS A 275 -20.85 -3.37 -0.40
CA HIS A 275 -20.58 -1.93 -0.58
C HIS A 275 -21.80 -1.19 -1.09
N GLU A 276 -22.48 -1.69 -2.13
CA GLU A 276 -23.73 -1.10 -2.65
C GLU A 276 -24.78 -0.96 -1.54
N GLN A 277 -24.96 -1.99 -0.71
CA GLN A 277 -25.89 -1.97 0.41
C GLN A 277 -25.50 -0.92 1.46
N TYR A 278 -24.20 -0.79 1.78
CA TYR A 278 -23.74 0.18 2.76
C TYR A 278 -23.89 1.62 2.26
N PHE A 279 -23.41 1.91 1.04
CA PHE A 279 -23.46 3.27 0.49
C PHE A 279 -24.86 3.66 0.02
N GLY A 280 -25.76 2.71 -0.27
CA GLY A 280 -27.06 2.98 -0.85
C GLY A 280 -26.99 3.60 -2.24
N ILE A 281 -25.87 3.45 -2.93
CA ILE A 281 -25.56 3.97 -4.25
C ILE A 281 -25.09 2.78 -5.09
N PRO A 282 -25.71 2.50 -6.25
CA PRO A 282 -25.28 1.40 -7.12
C PRO A 282 -23.86 1.64 -7.61
N TYR A 283 -23.17 0.58 -7.97
CA TYR A 283 -21.86 0.63 -8.62
C TYR A 283 -21.90 1.62 -9.80
N PRO A 284 -20.96 2.59 -9.87
CA PRO A 284 -21.13 3.74 -10.77
C PRO A 284 -20.84 3.49 -12.24
N TYR A 285 -20.26 2.33 -12.61
CA TYR A 285 -19.74 2.07 -13.95
C TYR A 285 -20.48 0.92 -14.64
N GLU A 286 -20.22 0.72 -15.95
CA GLU A 286 -20.98 -0.18 -16.83
C GLU A 286 -20.56 -1.64 -16.74
N LYS A 287 -19.35 -1.92 -16.23
CA LYS A 287 -18.82 -3.28 -16.03
C LYS A 287 -17.76 -3.24 -14.92
N LEU A 288 -17.42 -4.39 -14.39
CA LEU A 288 -16.32 -4.57 -13.46
C LEU A 288 -15.44 -5.75 -13.86
N ASP A 289 -14.21 -5.47 -14.21
CA ASP A 289 -13.15 -6.46 -14.38
C ASP A 289 -12.17 -6.38 -13.21
N GLN A 290 -11.76 -7.51 -12.67
CA GLN A 290 -10.68 -7.64 -11.72
C GLN A 290 -9.54 -8.40 -12.38
N ILE A 291 -8.36 -7.76 -12.53
CA ILE A 291 -7.24 -8.33 -13.26
C ILE A 291 -6.01 -8.50 -12.37
N ALA A 292 -5.43 -9.70 -12.40
CA ALA A 292 -4.16 -9.98 -11.73
C ALA A 292 -2.96 -9.73 -12.65
N GLY A 293 -1.84 -9.31 -12.04
CA GLY A 293 -0.56 -9.13 -12.74
C GLY A 293 0.63 -9.33 -11.81
N PRO A 294 1.70 -9.99 -12.29
CA PRO A 294 2.81 -10.42 -11.45
C PRO A 294 3.73 -9.29 -10.98
N VAL A 295 3.75 -8.14 -11.68
CA VAL A 295 4.66 -7.02 -11.39
C VAL A 295 4.06 -6.00 -10.42
N MET A 296 2.74 -6.04 -10.21
CA MET A 296 2.06 -5.18 -9.23
C MET A 296 2.57 -5.44 -7.82
N SER A 297 2.68 -4.42 -6.99
CA SER A 297 3.09 -4.55 -5.58
C SER A 297 1.93 -4.53 -4.59
N GLY A 298 0.74 -4.30 -5.04
CA GLY A 298 -0.50 -4.18 -4.26
C GLY A 298 -1.69 -4.34 -5.19
N ALA A 299 -2.61 -3.40 -5.11
CA ALA A 299 -3.74 -3.32 -6.02
C ALA A 299 -3.94 -1.88 -6.48
N MET A 300 -4.88 -1.65 -7.39
CA MET A 300 -5.21 -0.35 -7.96
C MET A 300 -6.66 -0.31 -8.42
N GLU A 301 -7.36 0.70 -7.97
CA GLU A 301 -8.80 0.89 -8.07
C GLU A 301 -9.31 1.32 -9.45
N ASN A 302 -8.55 1.24 -10.53
CA ASN A 302 -8.95 1.75 -11.83
C ASN A 302 -10.44 1.49 -12.14
N ALA A 303 -11.21 2.55 -12.36
CA ALA A 303 -12.65 2.47 -12.59
C ALA A 303 -13.01 1.43 -13.67
N GLY A 304 -13.74 0.40 -13.29
CA GLY A 304 -14.16 -0.68 -14.18
C GLY A 304 -13.10 -1.72 -14.57
N LEU A 305 -11.81 -1.53 -14.22
CA LEU A 305 -10.72 -2.48 -14.48
C LEU A 305 -9.72 -2.46 -13.32
N VAL A 306 -10.11 -3.01 -12.18
CA VAL A 306 -9.32 -3.03 -10.94
C VAL A 306 -8.18 -4.02 -11.07
N SER A 307 -6.95 -3.59 -10.73
CA SER A 307 -5.74 -4.40 -10.89
C SER A 307 -5.20 -4.89 -9.54
N TYR A 308 -4.63 -6.09 -9.52
CA TYR A 308 -4.11 -6.72 -8.30
C TYR A 308 -2.76 -7.40 -8.55
N ASN A 309 -1.94 -7.50 -7.51
CA ASN A 309 -0.86 -8.48 -7.50
C ASN A 309 -1.44 -9.90 -7.55
N ASP A 310 -0.74 -10.82 -8.22
CA ASP A 310 -1.18 -12.20 -8.39
C ASP A 310 -1.55 -12.87 -7.04
N THR A 311 -0.76 -12.68 -5.99
CA THR A 311 -1.01 -13.30 -4.67
C THR A 311 -2.27 -12.81 -3.96
N LEU A 312 -2.81 -11.66 -4.38
CA LEU A 312 -4.03 -11.07 -3.81
C LEU A 312 -5.31 -11.55 -4.51
N LEU A 313 -5.24 -11.89 -5.79
CA LEU A 313 -6.42 -12.28 -6.58
C LEU A 313 -6.45 -13.78 -6.93
N LEU A 314 -5.28 -14.43 -7.03
CA LEU A 314 -5.15 -15.83 -7.43
C LEU A 314 -5.01 -16.70 -6.19
N LEU A 315 -6.07 -17.43 -5.86
CA LEU A 315 -6.12 -18.29 -4.69
C LEU A 315 -6.42 -19.73 -5.08
N ASP A 316 -5.60 -20.64 -4.58
CA ASP A 316 -5.90 -22.07 -4.64
C ASP A 316 -7.05 -22.43 -3.67
N PRO A 317 -7.78 -23.53 -3.89
CA PRO A 317 -8.88 -23.94 -3.02
C PRO A 317 -8.47 -24.14 -1.54
N ASP A 318 -7.22 -24.51 -1.30
CA ASP A 318 -6.61 -24.71 0.03
C ASP A 318 -5.79 -23.51 0.51
N ALA A 319 -6.04 -22.33 -0.04
CA ALA A 319 -5.36 -21.09 0.34
C ALA A 319 -5.45 -20.85 1.85
N PRO A 320 -4.32 -20.44 2.51
CA PRO A 320 -4.30 -20.15 3.93
C PRO A 320 -5.34 -19.10 4.33
N ALA A 321 -5.83 -19.16 5.57
CA ALA A 321 -6.75 -18.16 6.12
C ALA A 321 -6.17 -16.73 6.04
N SER A 322 -4.86 -16.57 6.19
CA SER A 322 -4.17 -15.28 6.02
C SER A 322 -4.26 -14.74 4.59
N GLN A 323 -4.11 -15.59 3.58
CA GLN A 323 -4.26 -15.18 2.17
C GLN A 323 -5.73 -14.89 1.84
N ARG A 324 -6.68 -15.69 2.35
CA ARG A 324 -8.12 -15.43 2.19
C ARG A 324 -8.53 -14.11 2.83
N ARG A 325 -7.98 -13.79 4.02
CA ARG A 325 -8.19 -12.49 4.66
C ARG A 325 -7.63 -11.37 3.78
N GLY A 326 -6.38 -11.50 3.29
CA GLY A 326 -5.76 -10.53 2.39
C GLY A 326 -6.61 -10.28 1.14
N PHE A 327 -7.09 -11.35 0.49
CA PHE A 327 -8.03 -11.25 -0.63
C PHE A 327 -9.28 -10.45 -0.25
N GLY A 328 -9.98 -10.86 0.82
CA GLY A 328 -11.24 -10.21 1.22
C GLY A 328 -11.06 -8.74 1.57
N THR A 329 -10.01 -8.42 2.33
CA THR A 329 -9.71 -7.03 2.75
C THR A 329 -9.31 -6.17 1.56
N VAL A 330 -8.39 -6.64 0.69
CA VAL A 330 -7.90 -5.84 -0.43
C VAL A 330 -8.95 -5.71 -1.52
N VAL A 331 -9.68 -6.79 -1.88
CA VAL A 331 -10.78 -6.67 -2.85
C VAL A 331 -11.86 -5.72 -2.33
N ALA A 332 -12.18 -5.76 -1.03
CA ALA A 332 -13.13 -4.81 -0.46
C ALA A 332 -12.58 -3.38 -0.43
N HIS A 333 -11.28 -3.18 -0.22
CA HIS A 333 -10.61 -1.88 -0.29
C HIS A 333 -10.72 -1.28 -1.71
N GLU A 334 -10.29 -2.01 -2.73
CA GLU A 334 -10.32 -1.55 -4.12
C GLU A 334 -11.76 -1.30 -4.62
N LEU A 335 -12.71 -2.11 -4.17
CA LEU A 335 -14.11 -1.89 -4.52
C LEU A 335 -14.73 -0.69 -3.77
N ALA A 336 -14.26 -0.34 -2.58
CA ALA A 336 -14.70 0.87 -1.88
C ALA A 336 -14.28 2.14 -2.62
N HIS A 337 -13.11 2.12 -3.23
CA HIS A 337 -12.60 3.24 -4.06
C HIS A 337 -13.53 3.60 -5.21
N GLN A 338 -14.33 2.66 -5.72
CA GLN A 338 -15.27 2.95 -6.80
C GLN A 338 -16.28 4.06 -6.40
N TRP A 339 -16.43 4.32 -5.08
CA TRP A 339 -17.17 5.46 -4.52
C TRP A 339 -16.24 6.53 -3.95
N PHE A 340 -15.21 6.14 -3.16
CA PHE A 340 -14.21 7.04 -2.56
C PHE A 340 -12.89 7.00 -3.35
N GLY A 341 -12.72 7.89 -4.27
CA GLY A 341 -11.62 7.95 -5.25
C GLY A 341 -12.14 8.16 -6.65
N ASP A 342 -13.04 7.28 -7.09
CA ASP A 342 -13.56 7.25 -8.45
C ASP A 342 -14.80 8.11 -8.62
N LEU A 343 -15.87 7.84 -7.86
CA LEU A 343 -17.09 8.64 -7.92
C LEU A 343 -16.84 10.05 -7.36
N VAL A 344 -16.23 10.15 -6.19
CA VAL A 344 -15.79 11.39 -5.54
C VAL A 344 -14.27 11.36 -5.39
N THR A 345 -13.59 12.26 -6.08
CA THR A 345 -12.12 12.30 -6.17
C THR A 345 -11.55 13.51 -5.37
N PRO A 346 -10.40 13.44 -4.71
CA PRO A 346 -9.80 14.59 -4.06
C PRO A 346 -9.44 15.68 -5.08
N LYS A 347 -9.46 16.94 -4.64
CA LYS A 347 -9.06 18.09 -5.49
C LYS A 347 -7.56 18.08 -5.79
N TRP A 348 -6.75 17.58 -4.85
CA TRP A 348 -5.30 17.49 -4.95
C TRP A 348 -4.76 16.42 -4.00
N TRP A 349 -3.57 15.96 -4.23
CA TRP A 349 -2.88 14.91 -3.46
C TRP A 349 -2.77 15.19 -1.95
N THR A 350 -2.85 16.46 -1.53
CA THR A 350 -2.94 16.84 -0.09
C THR A 350 -4.10 16.14 0.63
N ASP A 351 -5.19 15.85 -0.09
CA ASP A 351 -6.39 15.21 0.44
C ASP A 351 -6.57 13.76 -0.02
N ILE A 352 -5.50 13.08 -0.48
CA ILE A 352 -5.53 11.65 -0.91
C ILE A 352 -6.05 10.71 0.20
N TRP A 353 -5.90 11.10 1.44
CA TRP A 353 -6.44 10.35 2.56
C TRP A 353 -7.98 10.15 2.48
N LEU A 354 -8.71 11.01 1.78
CA LEU A 354 -10.14 10.82 1.54
C LEU A 354 -10.43 9.57 0.71
N ASN A 355 -9.52 9.14 -0.14
CA ASN A 355 -9.59 7.87 -0.83
C ASN A 355 -9.14 6.75 0.11
N GLU A 356 -7.88 6.79 0.52
CA GLU A 356 -7.17 5.68 1.14
C GLU A 356 -7.67 5.34 2.54
N SER A 357 -7.90 6.36 3.39
CA SER A 357 -8.43 6.10 4.75
C SER A 357 -9.84 5.51 4.69
N PHE A 358 -10.65 5.95 3.72
CA PHE A 358 -12.01 5.41 3.54
C PHE A 358 -12.00 4.00 2.99
N ALA A 359 -11.18 3.73 1.99
CA ALA A 359 -11.04 2.39 1.42
C ALA A 359 -10.47 1.42 2.46
N GLU A 360 -9.49 1.86 3.25
CA GLU A 360 -8.96 1.09 4.38
C GLU A 360 -10.04 0.75 5.42
N TRP A 361 -10.79 1.76 5.87
CA TRP A 361 -11.89 1.56 6.80
C TRP A 361 -13.00 0.66 6.22
N ALA A 362 -13.43 0.91 4.98
CA ALA A 362 -14.51 0.15 4.34
C ALA A 362 -14.07 -1.28 3.99
N GLY A 363 -12.83 -1.45 3.53
CA GLY A 363 -12.23 -2.74 3.22
C GLY A 363 -12.20 -3.66 4.42
N ASN A 364 -11.74 -3.16 5.56
CA ASN A 364 -11.72 -3.91 6.80
C ASN A 364 -13.14 -4.24 7.30
N ARG A 365 -14.06 -3.26 7.26
CA ARG A 365 -15.46 -3.47 7.65
C ARG A 365 -16.15 -4.51 6.79
N VAL A 366 -16.05 -4.40 5.48
CA VAL A 366 -16.70 -5.32 4.54
C VAL A 366 -16.03 -6.69 4.55
N GLY A 367 -14.70 -6.75 4.67
CA GLY A 367 -13.97 -8.00 4.81
C GLY A 367 -14.40 -8.82 6.03
N GLU A 368 -14.66 -8.15 7.17
CA GLU A 368 -15.20 -8.81 8.38
C GLU A 368 -16.64 -9.31 8.17
N ILE A 369 -17.50 -8.54 7.47
CA ILE A 369 -18.88 -8.94 7.15
C ILE A 369 -18.88 -10.10 6.14
N TRP A 370 -18.01 -10.05 5.14
CA TRP A 370 -17.94 -11.06 4.09
C TRP A 370 -17.55 -12.44 4.64
N GLN A 371 -16.53 -12.49 5.49
CA GLN A 371 -16.09 -13.74 6.11
C GLN A 371 -15.68 -13.52 7.56
N PRO A 372 -16.66 -13.52 8.49
CA PRO A 372 -16.39 -13.44 9.92
C PRO A 372 -15.47 -14.58 10.36
N GLY A 373 -14.60 -14.32 11.33
CA GLY A 373 -13.68 -15.29 11.88
C GLY A 373 -12.29 -15.34 11.19
N LEU A 374 -12.09 -14.63 10.06
CA LEU A 374 -10.75 -14.39 9.55
C LEU A 374 -9.97 -13.39 10.42
N GLY A 375 -10.67 -12.67 11.33
CA GLY A 375 -10.08 -11.71 12.27
C GLY A 375 -9.56 -10.44 11.58
N THR A 376 -10.32 -9.95 10.63
CA THR A 376 -9.98 -8.72 9.87
C THR A 376 -9.96 -7.51 10.81
N ASP A 377 -10.92 -7.40 11.72
CA ASP A 377 -11.04 -6.30 12.67
C ASP A 377 -9.88 -6.21 13.67
N VAL A 378 -9.36 -7.35 14.14
CA VAL A 378 -8.20 -7.41 15.04
C VAL A 378 -6.89 -7.17 14.27
N ALA A 379 -6.80 -7.61 13.01
CA ALA A 379 -5.66 -7.32 12.15
C ALA A 379 -5.54 -5.82 11.88
N GLN A 380 -6.64 -5.15 11.52
CA GLN A 380 -6.69 -3.69 11.35
C GLN A 380 -6.19 -2.95 12.59
N LEU A 381 -6.61 -3.37 13.78
CA LEU A 381 -6.19 -2.71 15.02
C LEU A 381 -4.68 -2.86 15.27
N ALA A 382 -4.09 -4.02 14.96
CA ALA A 382 -2.65 -4.23 15.04
C ALA A 382 -1.87 -3.30 14.08
N GLU A 383 -2.38 -3.10 12.87
CA GLU A 383 -1.80 -2.16 11.91
C GLU A 383 -1.93 -0.70 12.38
N ALA A 384 -3.06 -0.33 13.01
CA ALA A 384 -3.24 0.98 13.61
C ALA A 384 -2.22 1.25 14.75
N PHE A 385 -1.84 0.25 15.55
CA PHE A 385 -0.78 0.39 16.56
C PHE A 385 0.59 0.65 15.89
N THR A 386 0.89 -0.02 14.79
CA THR A 386 2.10 0.24 13.98
C THR A 386 2.12 1.68 13.45
N ALA A 387 0.97 2.18 13.00
CA ALA A 387 0.83 3.59 12.61
C ALA A 387 1.03 4.55 13.81
N MET A 388 0.52 4.21 15.00
CA MET A 388 0.75 4.99 16.23
C MET A 388 2.24 5.06 16.60
N ASP A 389 3.01 4.00 16.37
CA ASP A 389 4.45 4.00 16.62
C ASP A 389 5.19 4.94 15.65
N THR A 390 4.82 4.93 14.38
CA THR A 390 5.34 5.85 13.38
C THR A 390 4.97 7.30 13.69
N ASP A 391 3.72 7.58 14.02
CA ASP A 391 3.19 8.91 14.32
C ASP A 391 3.73 9.49 15.63
N SER A 392 4.15 8.65 16.57
CA SER A 392 4.74 9.10 17.84
C SER A 392 6.15 9.67 17.70
N ARG A 393 6.85 9.40 16.60
CA ARG A 393 8.22 9.86 16.34
C ARG A 393 8.27 11.35 16.02
N ALA A 394 9.47 11.93 16.10
CA ALA A 394 9.70 13.33 15.71
C ALA A 394 9.49 13.57 14.21
N SER A 395 9.70 12.54 13.39
CA SER A 395 9.48 12.52 11.94
C SER A 395 8.05 12.17 11.52
N GLY A 396 7.10 12.10 12.47
CA GLY A 396 5.68 11.92 12.16
C GLY A 396 5.13 13.05 11.29
N ARG A 397 4.11 12.76 10.47
CA ARG A 397 3.41 13.74 9.64
C ARG A 397 1.91 13.75 9.95
N PRO A 398 1.17 14.82 9.64
CA PRO A 398 -0.29 14.79 9.70
C PRO A 398 -0.86 13.88 8.60
N ILE A 399 -2.09 13.41 8.77
CA ILE A 399 -2.82 12.69 7.71
C ILE A 399 -2.91 13.60 6.48
N ARG A 400 -3.40 14.82 6.66
CA ARG A 400 -3.44 15.85 5.63
C ARG A 400 -2.09 16.56 5.54
N GLN A 401 -1.20 15.97 4.75
CA GLN A 401 0.11 16.55 4.45
C GLN A 401 -0.02 17.58 3.33
N GLU A 402 0.54 18.78 3.52
CA GLU A 402 0.63 19.74 2.44
C GLU A 402 1.60 19.26 1.35
N ILE A 403 1.11 19.18 0.12
CA ILE A 403 1.87 18.76 -1.06
C ILE A 403 1.91 19.92 -2.06
N THR A 404 3.09 20.47 -2.22
CA THR A 404 3.36 21.62 -3.11
C THR A 404 4.23 21.24 -4.31
N ARG A 405 4.81 20.02 -4.29
CA ARG A 405 5.73 19.52 -5.32
C ARG A 405 5.44 18.07 -5.66
N ASN A 406 5.68 17.69 -6.91
CA ASN A 406 5.46 16.33 -7.40
C ASN A 406 6.29 15.28 -6.66
N ASP A 407 7.52 15.61 -6.23
CA ASP A 407 8.42 14.70 -5.50
C ASP A 407 7.98 14.40 -4.04
N GLN A 408 6.95 15.10 -3.54
CA GLN A 408 6.36 14.86 -2.22
C GLN A 408 5.17 13.89 -2.27
N ILE A 409 4.58 13.65 -3.45
CA ILE A 409 3.32 12.91 -3.59
C ILE A 409 3.48 11.47 -3.08
N ALA A 410 4.55 10.78 -3.49
CA ALA A 410 4.77 9.38 -3.09
C ALA A 410 4.84 9.18 -1.56
N SER A 411 5.30 10.19 -0.80
CA SER A 411 5.38 10.13 0.67
C SER A 411 4.02 10.23 1.36
N ALA A 412 2.96 10.58 0.64
CA ALA A 412 1.59 10.58 1.17
C ALA A 412 0.96 9.18 1.28
N PHE A 413 1.54 8.17 0.63
CA PHE A 413 1.04 6.79 0.62
C PHE A 413 1.77 5.94 1.67
N ASP A 414 1.51 6.17 2.96
CA ASP A 414 2.10 5.45 4.08
C ASP A 414 1.06 5.10 5.15
N SER A 415 1.49 4.45 6.24
CA SER A 415 0.60 4.01 7.34
C SER A 415 -0.19 5.14 8.01
N ILE A 416 0.23 6.40 7.85
CA ILE A 416 -0.50 7.55 8.39
C ILE A 416 -1.76 7.81 7.54
N THR A 417 -1.63 7.76 6.23
CA THR A 417 -2.78 7.93 5.33
C THR A 417 -3.75 6.75 5.44
N TYR A 418 -3.25 5.51 5.45
CA TYR A 418 -4.08 4.30 5.48
C TYR A 418 -4.57 3.98 6.90
N GLN A 419 -3.69 3.52 7.77
CA GLN A 419 -4.07 2.90 9.05
C GLN A 419 -4.47 3.93 10.12
N LYS A 420 -3.74 5.07 10.27
CA LYS A 420 -4.18 6.15 11.17
C LYS A 420 -5.52 6.70 10.70
N GLY A 421 -5.64 7.00 9.39
CA GLY A 421 -6.87 7.54 8.83
C GLY A 421 -8.06 6.58 9.00
N GLY A 422 -7.90 5.29 8.66
CA GLY A 422 -8.92 4.25 8.84
C GLY A 422 -9.34 4.07 10.29
N GLN A 423 -8.38 4.11 11.25
CA GLN A 423 -8.71 4.00 12.67
C GLN A 423 -9.40 5.26 13.21
N VAL A 424 -9.08 6.46 12.71
CA VAL A 424 -9.81 7.69 13.05
C VAL A 424 -11.26 7.61 12.57
N LEU A 425 -11.51 7.08 11.37
CA LEU A 425 -12.87 6.83 10.88
C LEU A 425 -13.61 5.81 11.76
N THR A 426 -12.96 4.72 12.15
CA THR A 426 -13.48 3.72 13.08
C THR A 426 -13.83 4.35 14.44
N MET A 427 -12.96 5.20 14.98
CA MET A 427 -13.19 5.92 16.24
C MET A 427 -14.43 6.82 16.16
N VAL A 428 -14.60 7.57 15.07
CA VAL A 428 -15.75 8.45 14.86
C VAL A 428 -17.01 7.63 14.62
N GLU A 429 -16.98 6.57 13.84
CA GLU A 429 -18.12 5.65 13.64
C GLU A 429 -18.60 5.09 14.97
N ARG A 430 -17.70 4.58 15.80
CA ARG A 430 -18.04 4.00 17.11
C ARG A 430 -18.57 5.05 18.09
N TYR A 431 -18.10 6.29 18.01
CA TYR A 431 -18.62 7.40 18.82
C TYR A 431 -20.04 7.84 18.41
N LEU A 432 -20.27 8.07 17.12
CA LEU A 432 -21.56 8.49 16.56
C LEU A 432 -22.63 7.39 16.58
N GLY A 433 -22.22 6.14 16.46
CA GLY A 433 -23.03 5.00 16.07
C GLY A 433 -23.12 4.84 14.56
N ALA A 434 -23.18 3.56 14.11
CA ALA A 434 -23.05 3.17 12.71
C ALA A 434 -24.04 3.89 11.75
N GLU A 435 -25.30 4.05 12.17
CA GLU A 435 -26.33 4.65 11.31
C GLU A 435 -26.13 6.16 11.08
N LYS A 436 -25.72 6.92 12.12
CA LYS A 436 -25.41 8.34 11.94
C LYS A 436 -24.17 8.52 11.05
N PHE A 437 -23.14 7.72 11.28
CA PHE A 437 -21.93 7.75 10.46
C PHE A 437 -22.26 7.42 8.99
N ARG A 438 -23.03 6.35 8.74
CA ARG A 438 -23.45 5.95 7.40
C ARG A 438 -24.22 7.07 6.69
N ARG A 439 -25.14 7.77 7.37
CA ARG A 439 -25.86 8.91 6.78
C ARG A 439 -24.91 10.05 6.38
N GLY A 440 -23.88 10.33 7.19
CA GLY A 440 -22.83 11.29 6.84
C GLY A 440 -22.09 10.92 5.57
N VAL A 441 -21.67 9.66 5.47
CA VAL A 441 -21.00 9.08 4.28
C VAL A 441 -21.90 9.19 3.05
N GLN A 442 -23.15 8.75 3.14
CA GLN A 442 -24.10 8.81 2.02
C GLN A 442 -24.37 10.26 1.57
N PHE A 443 -24.47 11.19 2.52
CA PHE A 443 -24.64 12.60 2.21
C PHE A 443 -23.46 13.16 1.42
N HIS A 444 -22.21 12.82 1.82
CA HIS A 444 -21.00 13.23 1.13
C HIS A 444 -20.95 12.70 -0.30
N LEU A 445 -21.13 11.40 -0.49
CA LEU A 445 -21.08 10.74 -1.80
C LEU A 445 -22.15 11.28 -2.76
N ASN A 446 -23.37 11.54 -2.27
CA ASN A 446 -24.43 12.10 -3.11
C ASN A 446 -24.18 13.58 -3.49
N ARG A 447 -23.59 14.38 -2.57
CA ARG A 447 -23.28 15.80 -2.79
C ARG A 447 -22.22 15.99 -3.87
N PHE A 448 -21.22 15.11 -3.94
CA PHE A 448 -20.04 15.26 -4.80
C PHE A 448 -19.93 14.21 -5.93
N ARG A 449 -21.02 13.56 -6.30
CA ARG A 449 -21.03 12.53 -7.36
C ARG A 449 -20.35 13.04 -8.64
N TYR A 450 -19.38 12.27 -9.17
CA TYR A 450 -18.58 12.58 -10.36
C TYR A 450 -17.82 13.91 -10.29
N ALA A 451 -17.60 14.43 -9.10
CA ALA A 451 -16.90 15.69 -8.83
C ALA A 451 -15.70 15.49 -7.89
N ASN A 452 -15.10 16.59 -7.50
CA ASN A 452 -13.97 16.62 -6.57
C ASN A 452 -14.38 17.20 -5.21
N ALA A 453 -13.83 16.67 -4.12
CA ALA A 453 -14.00 17.17 -2.77
C ALA A 453 -12.66 17.40 -2.06
N ALA A 454 -12.63 18.27 -1.05
CA ALA A 454 -11.51 18.48 -0.15
C ALA A 454 -11.89 18.07 1.29
N ALA A 455 -10.92 18.06 2.20
CA ALA A 455 -11.13 17.68 3.60
C ALA A 455 -12.27 18.47 4.28
N ASP A 456 -12.31 19.79 4.09
CA ASP A 456 -13.37 20.62 4.71
C ASP A 456 -14.75 20.30 4.13
N ASP A 457 -14.85 19.97 2.82
CA ASP A 457 -16.11 19.52 2.19
C ASP A 457 -16.61 18.21 2.83
N PHE A 458 -15.65 17.31 3.17
CA PHE A 458 -15.96 16.06 3.85
C PHE A 458 -16.40 16.29 5.31
N PHE A 459 -15.70 17.11 6.09
CA PHE A 459 -16.05 17.40 7.48
C PHE A 459 -17.45 18.03 7.59
N GLU A 460 -17.77 18.97 6.69
CA GLU A 460 -19.10 19.59 6.61
C GLU A 460 -20.18 18.56 6.26
N SER A 461 -19.89 17.69 5.30
CA SER A 461 -20.83 16.63 4.87
C SER A 461 -21.13 15.65 6.00
N MET A 462 -20.09 15.24 6.74
CA MET A 462 -20.25 14.32 7.88
C MET A 462 -21.06 14.97 9.02
N ALA A 463 -20.79 16.23 9.36
CA ALA A 463 -21.55 16.98 10.36
C ALA A 463 -23.04 17.11 9.97
N THR A 464 -23.29 17.48 8.71
CA THR A 464 -24.66 17.67 8.19
C THR A 464 -25.43 16.34 8.14
N GLY A 465 -24.83 15.31 7.52
CA GLY A 465 -25.48 14.02 7.32
C GLY A 465 -25.69 13.22 8.61
N SER A 466 -24.76 13.30 9.58
CA SER A 466 -24.91 12.69 10.90
C SER A 466 -25.85 13.47 11.84
N GLY A 467 -26.00 14.77 11.62
CA GLY A 467 -26.69 15.68 12.53
C GLY A 467 -25.89 16.03 13.80
N ASP A 468 -24.56 15.84 13.76
CA ASP A 468 -23.67 16.09 14.90
C ASP A 468 -22.46 16.95 14.49
N PRO A 469 -22.53 18.28 14.68
CA PRO A 469 -21.41 19.17 14.36
C PRO A 469 -20.20 19.01 15.30
N GLY A 470 -20.36 18.34 16.44
CA GLY A 470 -19.29 18.10 17.42
C GLY A 470 -18.16 17.22 16.90
N ILE A 471 -18.38 16.49 15.78
CA ILE A 471 -17.34 15.63 15.18
C ILE A 471 -16.33 16.41 14.33
N VAL A 472 -16.64 17.64 13.88
CA VAL A 472 -15.70 18.45 13.06
C VAL A 472 -14.41 18.73 13.81
N PRO A 473 -14.42 19.19 15.09
CA PRO A 473 -13.18 19.34 15.87
C PRO A 473 -12.44 18.00 16.06
N VAL A 474 -13.15 16.87 16.16
CA VAL A 474 -12.52 15.55 16.24
C VAL A 474 -11.71 15.29 14.98
N PHE A 475 -12.35 15.28 13.81
CA PHE A 475 -11.67 15.09 12.53
C PHE A 475 -10.51 16.05 12.35
N ARG A 476 -10.77 17.34 12.52
CA ARG A 476 -9.75 18.38 12.31
C ARG A 476 -8.52 18.14 13.18
N SER A 477 -8.68 17.80 14.47
CA SER A 477 -7.56 17.61 15.39
C SER A 477 -6.73 16.38 15.03
N PHE A 478 -7.31 15.28 14.54
CA PHE A 478 -6.56 14.09 14.15
C PHE A 478 -5.97 14.17 12.75
N VAL A 479 -6.68 14.82 11.82
CA VAL A 479 -6.26 14.90 10.41
C VAL A 479 -5.13 15.92 10.20
N THR A 480 -5.13 17.04 10.94
CA THR A 480 -4.17 18.12 10.72
C THR A 480 -2.98 18.12 11.71
N GLN A 481 -2.99 17.24 12.71
CA GLN A 481 -1.92 17.16 13.71
C GLN A 481 -1.15 15.84 13.62
N THR A 482 0.14 15.93 13.94
CA THR A 482 1.03 14.76 14.12
C THR A 482 0.96 14.26 15.54
N GLY A 483 1.18 12.95 15.73
CA GLY A 483 1.29 12.35 17.04
C GLY A 483 0.04 11.69 17.54
N VAL A 484 0.19 10.98 18.66
CA VAL A 484 -0.82 10.13 19.30
C VAL A 484 -1.16 10.73 20.66
N PRO A 485 -2.45 10.94 20.99
CA PRO A 485 -2.83 11.28 22.35
C PRO A 485 -2.55 10.12 23.31
N VAL A 486 -2.00 10.39 24.48
CA VAL A 486 -2.07 9.47 25.62
C VAL A 486 -2.98 10.06 26.69
N ILE A 487 -3.97 9.28 27.10
CA ILE A 487 -4.94 9.66 28.13
C ILE A 487 -4.52 9.03 29.46
N ARG A 488 -4.09 9.85 30.42
CA ARG A 488 -3.86 9.38 31.77
C ARG A 488 -5.18 9.33 32.51
N ILE A 489 -5.47 8.19 33.13
CA ILE A 489 -6.75 7.88 33.76
C ILE A 489 -6.53 7.58 35.22
N ARG A 490 -7.27 8.22 36.10
CA ARG A 490 -7.29 7.96 37.53
C ARG A 490 -8.73 7.86 38.00
N ALA A 491 -9.05 6.81 38.77
CA ALA A 491 -10.32 6.70 39.43
C ALA A 491 -10.42 7.71 40.59
N ASP A 492 -11.56 8.39 40.76
CA ASP A 492 -11.79 9.36 41.87
C ASP A 492 -12.54 8.76 43.06
N GLY A 493 -12.85 7.45 43.02
CA GLY A 493 -13.56 6.76 44.07
C GLY A 493 -15.08 6.99 44.10
N ALA A 494 -15.61 7.88 43.22
CA ALA A 494 -17.03 8.22 43.14
C ALA A 494 -17.69 7.72 41.85
N GLY A 495 -17.15 6.68 41.20
CA GLY A 495 -17.65 6.16 39.93
C GLY A 495 -17.32 7.05 38.72
N ARG A 496 -16.27 7.87 38.85
CA ARG A 496 -15.77 8.72 37.77
C ARG A 496 -14.28 8.53 37.54
N TRP A 497 -13.86 8.79 36.33
CA TRP A 497 -12.46 8.94 35.95
C TRP A 497 -12.08 10.41 35.80
N GLN A 498 -10.96 10.78 36.37
CA GLN A 498 -10.23 12.01 36.04
C GLN A 498 -9.35 11.71 34.85
N LEU A 499 -9.49 12.49 33.79
CA LEU A 499 -8.78 12.35 32.53
C LEU A 499 -7.80 13.49 32.34
N SER A 500 -6.60 13.19 31.86
CA SER A 500 -5.68 14.22 31.35
C SER A 500 -5.05 13.73 30.05
N GLN A 501 -5.02 14.57 29.00
CA GLN A 501 -4.38 14.24 27.74
C GLN A 501 -3.06 14.96 27.56
N GLN A 502 -2.15 14.30 26.87
CA GLN A 502 -0.92 14.87 26.35
C GLN A 502 -0.49 14.10 25.11
N ARG A 503 0.46 14.65 24.32
CA ARG A 503 1.09 13.88 23.25
C ARG A 503 1.88 12.71 23.86
N TYR A 504 1.66 11.49 23.34
CA TYR A 504 2.48 10.33 23.67
C TYR A 504 3.93 10.54 23.18
N ARG A 505 4.89 10.25 24.06
CA ARG A 505 6.31 10.42 23.76
C ARG A 505 7.10 9.23 24.31
N PRO A 506 7.54 8.32 23.45
CA PRO A 506 8.48 7.29 23.86
C PRO A 506 9.86 7.89 24.18
N ILE A 507 10.67 7.16 24.95
CA ILE A 507 12.06 7.54 25.27
C ILE A 507 12.81 7.83 23.96
N GLY A 508 13.58 8.91 23.94
CA GLY A 508 14.35 9.38 22.78
C GLY A 508 13.60 10.39 21.88
N VAL A 509 12.30 10.58 22.08
CA VAL A 509 11.54 11.61 21.35
C VAL A 509 11.50 12.91 22.16
N ALA A 510 12.01 14.00 21.56
CA ALA A 510 12.08 15.31 22.20
C ALA A 510 10.68 15.88 22.50
N ALA A 511 10.62 16.72 23.56
CA ALA A 511 9.41 17.47 23.87
C ALA A 511 9.13 18.51 22.78
N GLN A 512 7.86 18.66 22.43
CA GLN A 512 7.43 19.76 21.57
C GLN A 512 7.45 21.08 22.35
N PRO A 513 7.72 22.23 21.68
CA PRO A 513 7.78 23.54 22.35
C PRO A 513 6.46 23.98 23.00
N ALA A 514 5.32 23.56 22.44
CA ALA A 514 3.98 23.90 22.93
C ALA A 514 3.19 22.63 23.30
N PRO A 515 2.33 22.68 24.33
CA PRO A 515 1.38 21.63 24.61
C PRO A 515 0.46 21.36 23.40
N GLN A 516 0.23 20.09 23.11
CA GLN A 516 -0.64 19.66 22.03
C GLN A 516 -1.85 18.91 22.61
N THR A 517 -3.04 19.27 22.16
CA THR A 517 -4.30 18.62 22.55
C THR A 517 -5.13 18.28 21.33
N TRP A 518 -5.94 17.24 21.45
CA TRP A 518 -6.92 16.79 20.46
C TRP A 518 -8.33 16.90 21.03
N THR A 519 -9.32 16.84 20.19
CA THR A 519 -10.69 16.55 20.63
C THR A 519 -10.90 15.05 20.52
N VAL A 520 -10.73 14.35 21.66
CA VAL A 520 -10.72 12.88 21.71
C VAL A 520 -12.07 12.35 22.17
N PRO A 521 -12.74 11.49 21.39
CA PRO A 521 -13.85 10.67 21.87
C PRO A 521 -13.33 9.61 22.85
N VAL A 522 -13.35 9.90 24.15
CA VAL A 522 -12.95 8.96 25.18
C VAL A 522 -14.15 8.12 25.59
N CYS A 523 -14.14 6.85 25.22
CA CYS A 523 -15.17 5.88 25.57
C CYS A 523 -14.59 4.79 26.48
N ALA A 524 -15.31 4.44 27.54
CA ALA A 524 -14.99 3.33 28.41
C ALA A 524 -16.16 2.32 28.46
N ARG A 525 -15.82 1.05 28.65
CA ARG A 525 -16.80 -0.01 28.94
C ARG A 525 -16.67 -0.45 30.38
N GLN A 526 -17.81 -0.66 31.06
CA GLN A 526 -17.86 -1.25 32.38
C GLN A 526 -19.02 -2.25 32.44
N GLY A 527 -18.73 -3.55 32.51
CA GLY A 527 -19.70 -4.60 32.18
C GLY A 527 -20.21 -4.42 30.75
N GLU A 528 -21.51 -4.40 30.55
CA GLU A 528 -22.14 -4.17 29.24
C GLU A 528 -22.39 -2.68 28.95
N THR A 529 -22.05 -1.80 29.89
CA THR A 529 -22.36 -0.37 29.74
C THR A 529 -21.18 0.40 29.17
N ARG A 530 -21.43 1.11 28.10
CA ARG A 530 -20.49 2.04 27.46
C ARG A 530 -20.78 3.48 27.90
N SER A 531 -19.75 4.20 28.30
CA SER A 531 -19.80 5.61 28.69
C SER A 531 -18.80 6.39 27.87
N CYS A 532 -19.20 7.52 27.28
CA CYS A 532 -18.32 8.34 26.41
C CYS A 532 -18.36 9.82 26.82
N THR A 533 -17.26 10.52 26.56
CA THR A 533 -17.14 11.98 26.62
C THR A 533 -16.23 12.50 25.51
N LEU A 534 -16.43 13.74 25.06
CA LEU A 534 -15.46 14.43 24.19
C LEU A 534 -14.48 15.20 25.08
N LEU A 535 -13.21 14.80 25.04
CA LEU A 535 -12.13 15.47 25.73
C LEU A 535 -11.45 16.47 24.79
N GLY A 536 -11.93 17.73 24.78
CA GLY A 536 -11.39 18.79 23.93
C GLY A 536 -10.36 19.71 24.62
N SER A 537 -10.06 19.46 25.91
CA SER A 537 -9.10 20.22 26.70
C SER A 537 -8.08 19.31 27.37
N ALA A 538 -7.04 19.89 27.97
CA ALA A 538 -5.96 19.12 28.62
C ALA A 538 -6.45 18.19 29.74
N THR A 539 -7.57 18.49 30.37
CA THR A 539 -8.17 17.69 31.45
C THR A 539 -9.69 17.60 31.27
N GLY A 540 -10.29 16.54 31.84
CA GLY A 540 -11.72 16.32 31.84
C GLY A 540 -12.14 15.19 32.78
N THR A 541 -13.38 14.81 32.71
CA THR A 541 -13.94 13.70 33.52
C THR A 541 -14.82 12.79 32.68
N LEU A 542 -14.89 11.52 33.05
CA LEU A 542 -15.83 10.54 32.48
C LEU A 542 -16.57 9.85 33.62
N ALA A 543 -17.90 10.01 33.68
CA ALA A 543 -18.75 9.27 34.60
C ALA A 543 -18.96 7.85 34.08
N LEU A 544 -18.64 6.85 34.89
CA LEU A 544 -18.85 5.43 34.57
C LEU A 544 -20.27 5.03 35.03
N ARG A 545 -20.92 4.15 34.29
CA ARG A 545 -22.33 3.76 34.51
C ARG A 545 -22.50 2.24 34.50
N GLY A 546 -21.57 1.50 35.01
CA GLY A 546 -21.63 0.04 35.02
C GLY A 546 -21.10 -0.54 36.31
N SER A 547 -20.93 -1.83 36.33
CA SER A 547 -20.28 -2.58 37.41
C SER A 547 -19.20 -3.51 36.85
N GLY A 548 -18.24 -3.92 37.69
CA GLY A 548 -17.12 -4.73 37.24
C GLY A 548 -15.93 -3.92 36.77
N ILE A 549 -15.02 -4.56 36.03
CA ILE A 549 -13.81 -3.91 35.51
C ILE A 549 -14.16 -2.83 34.50
N ALA A 550 -13.65 -1.62 34.74
CA ALA A 550 -13.77 -0.53 33.79
C ALA A 550 -12.59 -0.56 32.80
N VAL A 551 -12.91 -0.69 31.53
CA VAL A 551 -11.93 -0.85 30.42
C VAL A 551 -11.87 0.45 29.65
N PRO A 552 -10.72 1.13 29.60
CA PRO A 552 -10.53 2.27 28.68
C PRO A 552 -10.54 1.81 27.23
N ASN A 553 -10.79 2.79 26.33
CA ASN A 553 -10.83 2.56 24.90
C ASN A 553 -11.78 1.43 24.50
N ALA A 554 -13.06 1.60 24.88
CA ALA A 554 -14.12 0.63 24.56
C ALA A 554 -14.09 0.21 23.09
N ASP A 555 -14.21 -1.10 22.83
CA ASP A 555 -14.09 -1.74 21.53
C ASP A 555 -12.69 -1.58 20.88
N GLY A 556 -11.67 -1.06 21.58
CA GLY A 556 -10.39 -0.72 21.00
C GLY A 556 -10.49 0.28 19.82
N ALA A 557 -11.52 1.14 19.84
CA ALA A 557 -11.87 1.94 18.66
C ALA A 557 -11.05 3.22 18.51
N GLY A 558 -10.51 3.75 19.62
CA GLY A 558 -9.84 5.05 19.63
C GLY A 558 -8.43 5.01 19.05
N TYR A 559 -8.07 6.02 18.28
CA TYR A 559 -6.67 6.27 17.89
C TYR A 559 -5.95 7.05 18.99
N TRP A 560 -5.79 6.41 20.16
CA TRP A 560 -5.14 6.96 21.35
C TRP A 560 -4.73 5.84 22.30
N ARG A 561 -3.67 6.08 23.08
CA ARG A 561 -3.15 5.21 24.12
C ARG A 561 -3.59 5.69 25.50
N TYR A 562 -3.52 4.85 26.50
CA TYR A 562 -3.81 5.23 27.86
C TYR A 562 -2.75 4.76 28.84
N SER A 563 -2.68 5.45 29.97
CA SER A 563 -1.81 5.13 31.09
C SER A 563 -2.63 5.09 32.37
N LEU A 564 -2.45 4.05 33.15
CA LEU A 564 -3.13 3.82 34.42
C LEU A 564 -2.12 3.87 35.57
N ASP A 565 -2.60 4.14 36.79
CA ASP A 565 -1.80 3.92 37.97
C ASP A 565 -1.68 2.39 38.30
N ASP A 566 -0.90 2.05 39.34
CA ASP A 566 -0.64 0.65 39.66
C ASP A 566 -1.90 -0.14 39.98
N ALA A 567 -2.86 0.47 40.69
CA ALA A 567 -4.14 -0.15 41.01
C ALA A 567 -5.01 -0.37 39.76
N GLY A 568 -5.01 0.61 38.84
CA GLY A 568 -5.73 0.53 37.56
C GLY A 568 -5.19 -0.60 36.69
N TRP A 569 -3.85 -0.68 36.54
CA TRP A 569 -3.22 -1.79 35.79
C TRP A 569 -3.47 -3.14 36.46
N ALA A 570 -3.34 -3.25 37.78
CA ALA A 570 -3.60 -4.50 38.46
C ALA A 570 -5.07 -4.96 38.30
N GLY A 571 -6.03 -4.03 38.39
CA GLY A 571 -7.44 -4.32 38.17
C GLY A 571 -7.74 -4.78 36.76
N LEU A 572 -7.16 -4.11 35.73
CA LEU A 572 -7.39 -4.47 34.32
C LEU A 572 -6.75 -5.83 33.98
N LEU A 573 -5.52 -6.07 34.38
CA LEU A 573 -4.80 -7.32 34.14
C LEU A 573 -5.39 -8.52 34.94
N GLY A 574 -6.05 -8.26 36.04
CA GLY A 574 -6.76 -9.30 36.81
C GLY A 574 -7.94 -9.95 36.05
N GLY A 575 -8.45 -9.33 34.99
CA GLY A 575 -9.49 -9.88 34.13
C GLY A 575 -9.12 -9.94 32.66
N ALA A 576 -7.82 -9.97 32.37
CA ALA A 576 -7.28 -9.87 31.02
C ALA A 576 -7.82 -10.94 30.05
N ASP A 577 -8.01 -12.17 30.52
CA ASP A 577 -8.51 -13.31 29.76
C ASP A 577 -9.99 -13.19 29.36
N THR A 578 -10.75 -12.34 30.05
CA THR A 578 -12.19 -12.12 29.82
C THR A 578 -12.51 -10.90 28.96
N LEU A 579 -11.52 -10.09 28.65
CA LEU A 579 -11.71 -8.91 27.83
C LEU A 579 -12.12 -9.29 26.38
N PRO A 580 -12.97 -8.50 25.70
CA PRO A 580 -13.09 -8.59 24.25
C PRO A 580 -11.73 -8.42 23.55
N ALA A 581 -11.51 -9.13 22.46
CA ALA A 581 -10.23 -9.19 21.76
C ALA A 581 -9.59 -7.81 21.50
N ARG A 582 -10.34 -6.89 20.93
CA ARG A 582 -9.86 -5.55 20.61
C ARG A 582 -9.50 -4.71 21.85
N GLU A 583 -10.24 -4.87 22.96
CA GLU A 583 -9.94 -4.21 24.22
C GLU A 583 -8.69 -4.81 24.89
N ALA A 584 -8.52 -6.13 24.81
CA ALA A 584 -7.32 -6.81 25.28
C ALA A 584 -6.07 -6.35 24.50
N MET A 585 -6.18 -6.22 23.17
CA MET A 585 -5.10 -5.70 22.34
C MET A 585 -4.77 -4.23 22.67
N ALA A 586 -5.78 -3.37 22.85
CA ALA A 586 -5.58 -1.97 23.21
C ALA A 586 -4.95 -1.83 24.61
N ALA A 587 -5.27 -2.74 25.55
CA ALA A 587 -4.63 -2.80 26.85
C ALA A 587 -3.15 -3.22 26.75
N ALA A 588 -2.86 -4.23 25.95
CA ALA A 588 -1.52 -4.73 25.70
C ALA A 588 -0.64 -3.65 25.02
N ASP A 589 -1.13 -2.99 23.96
CA ASP A 589 -0.43 -1.89 23.29
C ASP A 589 -0.19 -0.70 24.22
N SER A 590 -1.18 -0.29 25.02
CA SER A 590 -1.03 0.83 25.94
C SER A 590 -0.03 0.52 27.07
N LEU A 591 0.03 -0.73 27.56
CA LEU A 591 1.02 -1.15 28.56
C LEU A 591 2.44 -1.17 27.98
N TRP A 592 2.61 -1.65 26.75
CA TRP A 592 3.88 -1.59 26.04
C TRP A 592 4.32 -0.14 25.80
N ALA A 593 3.40 0.70 25.38
CA ALA A 593 3.65 2.12 25.18
C ALA A 593 4.04 2.84 26.50
N ASP A 594 3.44 2.48 27.62
CA ASP A 594 3.83 2.99 28.94
C ASP A 594 5.26 2.58 29.32
N PHE A 595 5.70 1.36 28.99
CA PHE A 595 7.08 0.93 29.16
C PHE A 595 8.04 1.75 28.27
N LEU A 596 7.71 1.90 26.98
CA LEU A 596 8.52 2.70 26.05
C LEU A 596 8.61 4.18 26.45
N ALA A 597 7.60 4.71 27.14
CA ALA A 597 7.60 6.07 27.70
C ALA A 597 8.29 6.18 29.06
N GLY A 598 8.72 5.05 29.65
CA GLY A 598 9.37 5.00 30.97
C GLY A 598 8.41 5.04 32.16
N ASN A 599 7.09 4.93 31.95
CA ASN A 599 6.07 4.97 33.00
C ASN A 599 5.80 3.58 33.61
N ALA A 600 6.02 2.50 32.87
CA ALA A 600 5.88 1.13 33.34
C ALA A 600 7.23 0.40 33.42
N SER A 601 7.34 -0.57 34.32
CA SER A 601 8.49 -1.46 34.36
C SER A 601 8.38 -2.62 33.37
N PHE A 602 9.51 -3.17 32.94
CA PHE A 602 9.53 -4.36 32.09
C PHE A 602 8.93 -5.59 32.80
N ALA A 603 9.12 -5.69 34.14
CA ALA A 603 8.47 -6.74 34.92
C ALA A 603 6.93 -6.68 34.83
N ARG A 604 6.33 -5.48 34.77
CA ARG A 604 4.88 -5.33 34.56
C ARG A 604 4.48 -5.77 33.16
N VAL A 605 5.28 -5.47 32.12
CA VAL A 605 5.03 -5.95 30.76
C VAL A 605 5.01 -7.49 30.72
N ILE A 606 5.99 -8.15 31.36
CA ILE A 606 6.02 -9.62 31.50
C ILE A 606 4.78 -10.14 32.23
N ALA A 607 4.38 -9.49 33.33
CA ALA A 607 3.16 -9.87 34.07
C ALA A 607 1.90 -9.73 33.17
N GLY A 608 1.81 -8.67 32.37
CA GLY A 608 0.77 -8.48 31.36
C GLY A 608 0.78 -9.58 30.29
N ALA A 609 1.95 -9.92 29.75
CA ALA A 609 2.08 -11.01 28.77
C ALA A 609 1.59 -12.35 29.33
N ARG A 610 1.90 -12.66 30.59
CA ARG A 610 1.38 -13.85 31.28
C ARG A 610 -0.14 -13.80 31.47
N ALA A 611 -0.69 -12.64 31.79
CA ALA A 611 -2.13 -12.46 31.97
C ALA A 611 -2.91 -12.67 30.65
N PHE A 612 -2.39 -12.19 29.53
CA PHE A 612 -3.01 -12.38 28.21
C PHE A 612 -2.69 -13.74 27.55
N ALA A 613 -1.72 -14.52 28.05
CA ALA A 613 -1.29 -15.77 27.41
C ALA A 613 -2.41 -16.83 27.31
N ALA A 614 -3.42 -16.78 28.19
CA ALA A 614 -4.58 -17.67 28.16
C ALA A 614 -5.74 -17.12 27.31
N HIS A 615 -5.64 -15.92 26.75
CA HIS A 615 -6.71 -15.32 25.98
C HIS A 615 -7.09 -16.17 24.75
N ARG A 616 -8.39 -16.25 24.45
CA ARG A 616 -8.90 -17.10 23.35
C ARG A 616 -8.54 -16.61 21.96
N GLU A 617 -8.42 -15.28 21.80
CA GLU A 617 -8.10 -14.65 20.52
C GLU A 617 -6.57 -14.49 20.39
N ARG A 618 -6.03 -14.89 19.22
CA ARG A 618 -4.60 -14.99 18.96
C ARG A 618 -3.84 -13.66 19.07
N SER A 619 -4.42 -12.57 18.56
CA SER A 619 -3.76 -11.26 18.54
C SER A 619 -3.62 -10.71 19.94
N ALA A 620 -4.63 -10.90 20.81
CA ALA A 620 -4.54 -10.55 22.23
C ALA A 620 -3.51 -11.41 22.97
N THR A 621 -3.44 -12.71 22.67
CA THR A 621 -2.46 -13.63 23.25
C THR A 621 -1.03 -13.23 22.92
N LEU A 622 -0.76 -12.79 21.70
CA LEU A 622 0.60 -12.59 21.18
C LEU A 622 1.05 -11.13 21.10
N GLN A 623 0.19 -10.15 21.35
CA GLN A 623 0.54 -8.73 21.26
C GLN A 623 1.75 -8.37 22.15
N LEU A 624 1.68 -8.66 23.43
CA LEU A 624 2.81 -8.40 24.35
C LEU A 624 3.99 -9.35 24.14
N PRO A 625 3.82 -10.67 23.93
CA PRO A 625 4.93 -11.54 23.57
C PRO A 625 5.74 -11.06 22.36
N GLN A 626 5.09 -10.64 21.28
CA GLN A 626 5.76 -10.09 20.10
C GLN A 626 6.49 -8.77 20.41
N ALA A 627 5.85 -7.85 21.15
CA ALA A 627 6.49 -6.61 21.59
C ALA A 627 7.70 -6.89 22.51
N ILE A 628 7.62 -7.88 23.43
CA ILE A 628 8.75 -8.31 24.27
C ILE A 628 9.92 -8.82 23.42
N ALA A 629 9.66 -9.52 22.31
CA ALA A 629 10.73 -9.99 21.43
C ALA A 629 11.55 -8.83 20.82
N GLU A 630 10.97 -7.65 20.64
CA GLU A 630 11.66 -6.47 20.09
C GLU A 630 12.81 -6.00 20.99
N VAL A 631 12.84 -6.36 22.30
CA VAL A 631 13.95 -5.96 23.17
C VAL A 631 15.28 -6.61 22.80
N GLU A 632 15.30 -7.64 21.94
CA GLU A 632 16.53 -8.24 21.41
C GLU A 632 17.40 -7.20 20.69
N GLN A 633 16.79 -6.22 20.04
CA GLN A 633 17.49 -5.10 19.38
C GLN A 633 18.29 -4.19 20.35
N LEU A 634 18.05 -4.28 21.66
CA LEU A 634 18.78 -3.50 22.67
C LEU A 634 20.20 -4.04 22.94
N ASP A 635 20.69 -4.98 22.15
CA ASP A 635 22.01 -5.58 22.31
C ASP A 635 22.20 -6.26 23.66
N LEU A 636 21.29 -7.24 23.94
CA LEU A 636 21.26 -7.97 25.21
C LEU A 636 22.49 -8.86 25.41
N SER A 637 22.88 -9.08 26.66
CA SER A 637 23.88 -10.08 27.02
C SER A 637 23.41 -11.49 26.63
N PRO A 638 24.33 -12.45 26.37
CA PRO A 638 23.96 -13.84 26.04
C PRO A 638 23.03 -14.47 27.09
N ALA A 639 23.22 -14.15 28.39
CA ALA A 639 22.37 -14.63 29.47
C ALA A 639 20.93 -14.06 29.38
N ALA A 640 20.79 -12.77 29.05
CA ALA A 640 19.49 -12.15 28.88
C ALA A 640 18.79 -12.63 27.61
N THR A 641 19.53 -12.83 26.49
CA THR A 641 18.99 -13.44 25.27
C THR A 641 18.47 -14.87 25.55
N ALA A 642 19.21 -15.68 26.31
CA ALA A 642 18.74 -16.98 26.73
C ALA A 642 17.49 -16.87 27.63
N GLY A 643 17.41 -15.85 28.51
CA GLY A 643 16.23 -15.55 29.29
C GLY A 643 15.02 -15.16 28.47
N LEU A 644 15.21 -14.33 27.44
CA LEU A 644 14.15 -13.97 26.48
C LEU A 644 13.58 -15.19 25.78
N ARG A 645 14.44 -16.10 25.31
CA ARG A 645 14.03 -17.36 24.67
C ARG A 645 13.24 -18.27 25.62
N ARG A 646 13.68 -18.37 26.89
CA ARG A 646 12.95 -19.13 27.93
C ARG A 646 11.56 -18.53 28.15
N LEU A 647 11.47 -17.20 28.30
CA LEU A 647 10.21 -16.50 28.48
C LEU A 647 9.28 -16.70 27.26
N ALA A 648 9.81 -16.61 26.05
CA ALA A 648 9.05 -16.87 24.84
C ALA A 648 8.49 -18.32 24.81
N GLY A 649 9.29 -19.30 25.22
CA GLY A 649 8.84 -20.68 25.37
C GLY A 649 7.77 -20.84 26.44
N GLU A 650 7.92 -20.18 27.59
CA GLU A 650 6.92 -20.16 28.67
C GLU A 650 5.56 -19.62 28.18
N LEU A 651 5.58 -18.55 27.41
CA LEU A 651 4.37 -17.88 26.93
C LEU A 651 3.68 -18.61 25.76
N SER A 652 4.38 -19.46 24.99
CA SER A 652 3.84 -20.08 23.77
C SER A 652 3.63 -21.58 23.86
N LEU A 653 4.62 -22.34 24.34
CA LEU A 653 4.62 -23.79 24.25
C LEU A 653 3.50 -24.49 25.05
N PRO A 654 3.11 -24.04 26.26
CA PRO A 654 1.99 -24.67 26.98
C PRO A 654 0.68 -24.57 26.19
N ARG A 655 0.43 -23.38 25.59
CA ARG A 655 -0.78 -23.16 24.79
C ARG A 655 -0.75 -23.95 23.49
N LEU A 656 0.42 -24.01 22.81
CA LEU A 656 0.60 -24.83 21.61
C LEU A 656 0.34 -26.30 21.88
N ARG A 657 0.87 -26.85 22.98
CA ARG A 657 0.61 -28.24 23.39
C ARG A 657 -0.87 -28.51 23.69
N ALA A 658 -1.57 -27.55 24.28
CA ALA A 658 -3.01 -27.66 24.54
C ALA A 658 -3.84 -27.72 23.26
N LEU A 659 -3.35 -27.16 22.14
CA LEU A 659 -3.96 -27.27 20.82
C LEU A 659 -3.69 -28.64 20.12
N GLY A 660 -2.90 -29.52 20.76
CA GLY A 660 -2.58 -30.87 20.24
C GLY A 660 -1.25 -30.96 19.49
N ALA A 661 -0.99 -32.13 18.90
CA ALA A 661 0.24 -32.37 18.15
C ALA A 661 0.34 -31.42 16.91
N VAL A 662 1.56 -30.93 16.64
CA VAL A 662 1.81 -30.07 15.47
C VAL A 662 2.08 -30.98 14.25
N SER A 663 1.45 -30.67 13.12
CA SER A 663 1.70 -31.31 11.83
C SER A 663 1.79 -30.25 10.73
N PHE A 664 2.66 -30.46 9.76
CA PHE A 664 2.85 -29.56 8.61
C PHE A 664 2.32 -30.17 7.30
N ALA A 665 1.68 -31.32 7.38
CA ALA A 665 1.07 -31.96 6.22
C ALA A 665 -0.20 -31.20 5.79
N PRO A 666 -0.47 -31.06 4.50
CA PRO A 666 -1.71 -30.46 4.01
C PRO A 666 -2.93 -31.12 4.66
N SER A 667 -3.94 -30.31 4.94
CA SER A 667 -5.21 -30.76 5.54
C SER A 667 -5.10 -31.45 6.90
N ALA A 668 -3.96 -31.37 7.58
CA ALA A 668 -3.80 -31.95 8.93
C ALA A 668 -4.82 -31.41 9.94
N TYR A 669 -5.32 -30.20 9.70
CA TYR A 669 -6.29 -29.49 10.53
C TYR A 669 -7.59 -29.21 9.77
N ALA A 670 -7.95 -30.07 8.81
CA ALA A 670 -9.19 -29.92 8.06
C ALA A 670 -10.40 -29.92 9.01
N GLY A 671 -11.23 -28.87 8.91
CA GLY A 671 -12.40 -28.69 9.78
C GLY A 671 -12.11 -28.04 11.13
N GLU A 672 -10.87 -27.65 11.42
CA GLU A 672 -10.56 -26.81 12.60
C GLU A 672 -11.19 -25.44 12.44
N GLU A 673 -11.65 -24.85 13.57
CA GLU A 673 -12.16 -23.48 13.57
C GLU A 673 -11.05 -22.50 13.18
N THR A 674 -11.35 -21.54 12.30
CA THR A 674 -10.35 -20.65 11.68
C THR A 674 -9.52 -19.88 12.70
N GLY A 675 -10.15 -19.34 13.76
CA GLY A 675 -9.44 -18.63 14.82
C GLY A 675 -8.43 -19.53 15.55
N GLN A 676 -8.76 -20.79 15.78
CA GLN A 676 -7.87 -21.78 16.40
C GLN A 676 -6.72 -22.15 15.46
N ALA A 677 -6.98 -22.33 14.17
CA ALA A 677 -5.95 -22.61 13.16
C ALA A 677 -4.94 -21.44 13.10
N LEU A 678 -5.43 -20.20 13.05
CA LEU A 678 -4.60 -18.99 13.07
C LEU A 678 -3.81 -18.83 14.38
N LEU A 679 -4.42 -19.17 15.54
CA LEU A 679 -3.71 -19.16 16.81
C LEU A 679 -2.56 -20.19 16.81
N ARG A 680 -2.83 -21.41 16.33
CA ARG A 680 -1.81 -22.46 16.18
C ARG A 680 -0.67 -22.00 15.29
N GLN A 681 -0.97 -21.46 14.11
CA GLN A 681 0.03 -20.94 13.17
C GLN A 681 0.94 -19.89 13.85
N ASN A 682 0.36 -18.91 14.51
CA ASN A 682 1.13 -17.83 15.14
C ASN A 682 1.93 -18.32 16.36
N LEU A 683 1.43 -19.29 17.11
CA LEU A 683 2.18 -19.90 18.22
C LEU A 683 3.35 -20.76 17.71
N VAL A 684 3.17 -21.48 16.60
CA VAL A 684 4.25 -22.23 15.93
C VAL A 684 5.34 -21.28 15.47
N ASP A 685 4.97 -20.19 14.79
CA ASP A 685 5.91 -19.17 14.33
C ASP A 685 6.70 -18.56 15.52
N TYR A 686 6.02 -18.10 16.55
CA TYR A 686 6.64 -17.49 17.73
C TYR A 686 7.54 -18.49 18.49
N ALA A 687 7.12 -19.75 18.63
CA ALA A 687 7.93 -20.80 19.26
C ALA A 687 9.16 -21.18 18.41
N ALA A 688 9.04 -21.22 17.09
CA ALA A 688 10.16 -21.52 16.21
C ALA A 688 11.14 -20.36 16.07
N GLN A 689 10.66 -19.13 15.91
CA GLN A 689 11.51 -17.97 15.62
C GLN A 689 12.03 -17.28 16.88
N THR A 690 11.18 -17.04 17.88
CA THR A 690 11.54 -16.29 19.09
C THR A 690 12.04 -17.21 20.20
N ALA A 691 11.31 -18.27 20.55
CA ALA A 691 11.75 -19.22 21.57
C ALA A 691 12.86 -20.16 21.08
N ARG A 692 13.03 -20.29 19.76
CA ARG A 692 14.03 -21.14 19.11
C ARG A 692 13.92 -22.62 19.56
N ASP A 693 12.68 -23.13 19.69
CA ASP A 693 12.42 -24.52 20.12
C ASP A 693 13.05 -25.50 19.13
N ALA A 694 14.03 -26.26 19.59
CA ALA A 694 14.86 -27.11 18.73
C ALA A 694 14.07 -28.25 18.04
N ALA A 695 13.09 -28.83 18.77
CA ALA A 695 12.30 -29.94 18.23
C ALA A 695 11.37 -29.46 17.11
N LEU A 696 10.72 -28.32 17.32
CA LEU A 696 9.82 -27.71 16.35
C LEU A 696 10.60 -27.25 15.10
N ARG A 697 11.75 -26.62 15.28
CA ARG A 697 12.62 -26.20 14.17
C ARG A 697 13.13 -27.37 13.34
N SER A 698 13.54 -28.46 14.00
CA SER A 698 13.94 -29.67 13.26
C SER A 698 12.81 -30.21 12.38
N GLN A 699 11.58 -30.30 12.93
CA GLN A 699 10.41 -30.75 12.18
C GLN A 699 10.08 -29.83 10.99
N LEU A 700 10.17 -28.51 11.16
CA LEU A 700 9.96 -27.51 10.09
C LEU A 700 11.02 -27.65 8.98
N ALA A 701 12.31 -27.75 9.36
CA ALA A 701 13.39 -27.92 8.38
C ALA A 701 13.27 -29.25 7.62
N ASP A 702 12.89 -30.35 8.29
CA ASP A 702 12.68 -31.65 7.63
C ASP A 702 11.46 -31.63 6.70
N ALA A 703 10.41 -30.87 7.06
CA ALA A 703 9.25 -30.67 6.19
C ALA A 703 9.65 -29.86 4.93
N ALA A 704 10.46 -28.80 5.09
CA ALA A 704 10.97 -28.00 3.99
C ALA A 704 11.86 -28.83 3.04
N GLU A 705 12.76 -29.66 3.58
CA GLU A 705 13.57 -30.61 2.80
C GLU A 705 12.70 -31.59 2.01
N GLY A 706 11.64 -32.10 2.64
CA GLY A 706 10.68 -32.98 2.00
C GLY A 706 9.91 -32.30 0.86
N ALA A 707 9.60 -31.01 0.99
CA ALA A 707 8.89 -30.25 -0.05
C ALA A 707 9.72 -30.06 -1.33
N LEU A 708 11.05 -30.01 -1.20
CA LEU A 708 12.00 -29.83 -2.31
C LEU A 708 12.70 -31.13 -2.74
N ALA A 709 12.24 -32.28 -2.25
CA ALA A 709 12.80 -33.57 -2.63
C ALA A 709 12.36 -33.99 -4.05
N ALA A 710 13.10 -34.93 -4.67
CA ALA A 710 12.77 -35.48 -5.99
C ALA A 710 11.35 -36.07 -6.05
N THR A 711 10.87 -36.62 -4.91
CA THR A 711 9.46 -36.98 -4.69
C THR A 711 8.92 -36.02 -3.61
N PRO A 712 8.29 -34.90 -4.00
CA PRO A 712 7.89 -33.89 -3.04
C PRO A 712 6.83 -34.41 -2.04
N ARG A 713 7.03 -34.06 -0.77
CA ARG A 713 6.03 -34.19 0.29
C ARG A 713 5.53 -32.76 0.59
N PRO A 714 4.31 -32.41 0.15
CA PRO A 714 3.85 -31.03 0.25
C PRO A 714 3.72 -30.58 1.72
N VAL A 715 4.07 -29.34 1.98
CA VAL A 715 3.87 -28.65 3.24
C VAL A 715 2.60 -27.82 3.13
N ASP A 716 1.77 -27.82 4.18
CA ASP A 716 0.59 -26.95 4.26
C ASP A 716 1.00 -25.50 3.97
N PRO A 717 0.31 -24.81 3.06
CA PRO A 717 0.64 -23.44 2.68
C PRO A 717 0.75 -22.46 3.87
N SER A 718 0.00 -22.71 4.98
CA SER A 718 0.05 -21.89 6.20
C SER A 718 1.40 -21.94 6.92
N TYR A 719 2.20 -22.99 6.74
CA TYR A 719 3.48 -23.18 7.38
C TYR A 719 4.67 -23.13 6.41
N ARG A 720 4.41 -23.07 5.10
CA ARG A 720 5.44 -23.20 4.04
C ARG A 720 6.52 -22.11 4.14
N GLU A 721 6.14 -20.85 4.32
CA GLU A 721 7.08 -19.73 4.49
C GLU A 721 7.99 -19.96 5.71
N LEU A 722 7.40 -20.30 6.86
CA LEU A 722 8.14 -20.55 8.09
C LEU A 722 9.07 -21.76 7.97
N ALA A 723 8.59 -22.86 7.37
CA ALA A 723 9.40 -24.06 7.15
C ALA A 723 10.63 -23.75 6.29
N PHE A 724 10.44 -23.04 5.19
CA PHE A 724 11.53 -22.60 4.32
C PHE A 724 12.49 -21.63 5.03
N ALA A 725 11.98 -20.68 5.80
CA ALA A 725 12.80 -19.73 6.57
C ALA A 725 13.68 -20.46 7.60
N VAL A 726 13.10 -21.39 8.37
CA VAL A 726 13.85 -22.22 9.33
C VAL A 726 14.91 -23.09 8.60
N ALA A 727 14.56 -23.65 7.44
CA ALA A 727 15.50 -24.45 6.68
C ALA A 727 16.64 -23.61 6.07
N VAL A 728 16.39 -22.37 5.66
CA VAL A 728 17.45 -21.42 5.24
C VAL A 728 18.45 -21.24 6.39
N GLU A 729 17.96 -20.96 7.60
CA GLU A 729 18.81 -20.76 8.78
C GLU A 729 19.54 -22.03 9.25
N ASP A 730 18.87 -23.21 9.22
CA ASP A 730 19.38 -24.44 9.84
C ASP A 730 20.08 -25.38 8.85
N ARG A 731 19.85 -25.28 7.53
CA ARG A 731 20.46 -26.09 6.43
C ARG A 731 21.39 -25.27 5.53
N GLY A 732 21.35 -23.93 5.61
CA GLY A 732 22.28 -23.03 4.96
C GLY A 732 22.19 -22.97 3.43
N VAL A 733 23.31 -22.58 2.81
CA VAL A 733 23.42 -22.25 1.37
C VAL A 733 22.96 -23.38 0.44
N ALA A 734 23.16 -24.64 0.83
CA ALA A 734 22.75 -25.77 0.01
C ALA A 734 21.21 -25.82 -0.16
N PHE A 735 20.45 -25.55 0.91
CA PHE A 735 19.00 -25.45 0.85
C PHE A 735 18.56 -24.21 0.07
N MET A 736 19.21 -23.06 0.29
CA MET A 736 18.91 -21.82 -0.45
C MET A 736 19.01 -21.99 -1.96
N ASN A 737 20.03 -22.70 -2.44
CA ASN A 737 20.21 -22.96 -3.88
C ASN A 737 19.04 -23.80 -4.45
N ARG A 738 18.65 -24.88 -3.77
CA ARG A 738 17.51 -25.71 -4.22
C ARG A 738 16.21 -24.93 -4.18
N LEU A 739 15.99 -24.14 -3.15
CA LEU A 739 14.80 -23.30 -3.03
C LEU A 739 14.72 -22.27 -4.16
N ARG A 740 15.86 -21.63 -4.51
CA ARG A 740 15.95 -20.71 -5.64
C ARG A 740 15.66 -21.41 -6.97
N ASP A 741 16.21 -22.62 -7.17
CA ASP A 741 15.98 -23.36 -8.40
C ASP A 741 14.51 -23.75 -8.57
N SER A 742 13.87 -24.25 -7.50
CA SER A 742 12.43 -24.52 -7.48
C SER A 742 11.58 -23.26 -7.70
N LEU A 743 12.01 -22.10 -7.17
CA LEU A 743 11.33 -20.82 -7.41
C LEU A 743 11.41 -20.42 -8.88
N ALA A 744 12.55 -20.62 -9.54
CA ALA A 744 12.74 -20.25 -10.94
C ALA A 744 11.80 -21.03 -11.88
N GLU A 745 11.48 -22.27 -11.52
CA GLU A 745 10.60 -23.17 -12.29
C GLU A 745 9.11 -23.02 -11.93
N SER A 746 8.79 -22.36 -10.80
CA SER A 746 7.42 -22.29 -10.28
C SER A 746 6.59 -21.19 -10.95
N GLY A 747 5.39 -21.57 -11.42
CA GLY A 747 4.31 -20.66 -11.80
C GLY A 747 3.28 -20.38 -10.70
N ASP A 748 3.49 -20.91 -9.47
CA ASP A 748 2.61 -20.68 -8.31
C ASP A 748 3.02 -19.35 -7.60
N PRO A 749 2.17 -18.30 -7.64
CA PRO A 749 2.51 -17.00 -7.04
C PRO A 749 2.73 -17.09 -5.52
N LEU A 750 1.96 -17.91 -4.81
CA LEU A 750 2.08 -18.08 -3.36
C LEU A 750 3.37 -18.81 -2.99
N PHE A 751 3.74 -19.87 -3.72
CA PHE A 751 5.02 -20.55 -3.52
C PHE A 751 6.19 -19.59 -3.75
N ARG A 752 6.16 -18.83 -4.85
CA ARG A 752 7.20 -17.83 -5.18
C ARG A 752 7.34 -16.79 -4.05
N SER A 753 6.22 -16.26 -3.56
CA SER A 753 6.20 -15.30 -2.45
C SER A 753 6.84 -15.89 -1.18
N HIS A 754 6.46 -17.11 -0.79
CA HIS A 754 7.01 -17.80 0.38
C HIS A 754 8.51 -18.08 0.22
N ALA A 755 8.95 -18.54 -0.95
CA ALA A 755 10.35 -18.83 -1.23
C ALA A 755 11.23 -17.58 -1.16
N VAL A 756 10.80 -16.49 -1.81
CA VAL A 756 11.53 -15.20 -1.79
C VAL A 756 11.67 -14.66 -0.37
N ARG A 757 10.60 -14.68 0.41
CA ARG A 757 10.62 -14.22 1.80
C ARG A 757 11.55 -15.08 2.66
N ALA A 758 11.49 -16.40 2.48
CA ALA A 758 12.34 -17.34 3.21
C ALA A 758 13.84 -17.15 2.89
N LEU A 759 14.21 -16.91 1.62
CA LEU A 759 15.59 -16.63 1.23
C LEU A 759 16.19 -15.41 1.93
N GLY A 760 15.37 -14.48 2.38
CA GLY A 760 15.80 -13.32 3.18
C GLY A 760 16.06 -13.60 4.66
N HIS A 761 15.79 -14.81 5.18
CA HIS A 761 16.08 -15.21 6.56
C HIS A 761 17.54 -15.69 6.74
N ALA A 762 18.45 -15.21 5.90
CA ALA A 762 19.87 -15.50 5.98
C ALA A 762 20.49 -14.92 7.27
N THR A 763 21.12 -15.76 8.09
CA THR A 763 21.67 -15.40 9.40
C THR A 763 23.18 -15.60 9.51
N SER A 764 23.81 -16.36 8.61
CA SER A 764 25.26 -16.51 8.52
C SER A 764 25.85 -15.66 7.39
N ALA A 765 27.15 -15.36 7.46
CA ALA A 765 27.84 -14.58 6.43
C ALA A 765 27.76 -15.24 5.03
N ALA A 766 27.82 -16.58 4.96
CA ALA A 766 27.72 -17.32 3.70
C ALA A 766 26.32 -17.24 3.09
N GLU A 767 25.28 -17.37 3.91
CA GLU A 767 23.88 -17.24 3.48
C GLU A 767 23.57 -15.82 3.02
N VAL A 768 24.01 -14.80 3.78
CA VAL A 768 23.83 -13.39 3.41
C VAL A 768 24.53 -13.05 2.10
N ALA A 769 25.75 -13.54 1.90
CA ALA A 769 26.47 -13.36 0.64
C ALA A 769 25.68 -13.96 -0.53
N ARG A 770 25.15 -15.19 -0.35
CA ARG A 770 24.34 -15.87 -1.37
C ARG A 770 23.01 -15.16 -1.64
N ALA A 771 22.30 -14.71 -0.60
CA ALA A 771 21.08 -13.94 -0.76
C ALA A 771 21.28 -12.61 -1.50
N LEU A 772 22.42 -11.93 -1.29
CA LEU A 772 22.79 -10.73 -2.05
C LEU A 772 23.01 -11.03 -3.55
N GLU A 773 23.57 -12.19 -3.90
CA GLU A 773 23.65 -12.60 -5.31
C GLU A 773 22.26 -12.76 -5.93
N PHE A 774 21.31 -13.34 -5.20
CA PHE A 774 19.93 -13.50 -5.65
C PHE A 774 19.20 -12.17 -5.87
N THR A 775 19.58 -11.07 -5.22
CA THR A 775 18.99 -9.75 -5.52
C THR A 775 19.23 -9.28 -6.96
N ARG A 776 20.17 -9.91 -7.68
CA ARG A 776 20.51 -9.65 -9.08
C ARG A 776 20.08 -10.78 -10.02
N ASP A 777 19.43 -11.82 -9.50
CA ASP A 777 19.04 -12.99 -10.28
C ASP A 777 17.93 -12.62 -11.28
N PRO A 778 18.11 -12.91 -12.59
CA PRO A 778 17.09 -12.62 -13.61
C PRO A 778 15.81 -13.48 -13.45
N ALA A 779 15.86 -14.58 -12.70
CA ALA A 779 14.69 -15.40 -12.40
C ALA A 779 13.72 -14.72 -11.41
N LEU A 780 14.19 -13.71 -10.66
CA LEU A 780 13.37 -12.92 -9.74
C LEU A 780 12.83 -11.68 -10.44
N GLN A 781 11.56 -11.40 -10.22
CA GLN A 781 10.92 -10.15 -10.63
C GLN A 781 11.44 -8.98 -9.78
N SER A 782 11.26 -7.74 -10.24
CA SER A 782 11.74 -6.54 -9.52
C SER A 782 11.12 -6.39 -8.13
N THR A 783 9.84 -6.72 -7.98
CA THR A 783 9.12 -6.73 -6.69
C THR A 783 9.60 -7.85 -5.76
N GLU A 784 9.95 -9.01 -6.32
CA GLU A 784 10.53 -10.12 -5.56
C GLU A 784 11.94 -9.78 -5.04
N ARG A 785 12.77 -9.10 -5.87
CA ARG A 785 14.09 -8.60 -5.43
C ARG A 785 13.97 -7.60 -4.30
N LEU A 786 13.02 -6.67 -4.39
CA LEU A 786 12.74 -5.71 -3.31
C LEU A 786 12.29 -6.42 -2.04
N THR A 787 11.42 -7.44 -2.15
CA THR A 787 10.98 -8.27 -1.02
C THR A 787 12.16 -8.97 -0.35
N LEU A 788 13.06 -9.57 -1.15
CA LEU A 788 14.27 -10.20 -0.65
C LEU A 788 15.18 -9.21 0.10
N MET A 789 15.42 -8.02 -0.48
CA MET A 789 16.21 -6.96 0.16
C MET A 789 15.56 -6.51 1.47
N THR A 790 14.24 -6.35 1.50
CA THR A 790 13.50 -5.96 2.69
C THR A 790 13.64 -7.01 3.80
N ARG A 791 13.50 -8.29 3.47
CA ARG A 791 13.66 -9.39 4.44
C ARG A 791 15.09 -9.51 4.96
N LEU A 792 16.09 -9.34 4.10
CA LEU A 792 17.51 -9.27 4.51
C LEU A 792 17.76 -8.11 5.48
N ALA A 793 17.11 -6.96 5.28
CA ALA A 793 17.28 -5.80 6.14
C ALA A 793 16.75 -6.02 7.57
N TYR A 794 15.84 -6.95 7.80
CA TYR A 794 15.41 -7.34 9.15
C TYR A 794 16.50 -8.11 9.90
N GLN A 795 17.40 -8.79 9.20
CA GLN A 795 18.50 -9.53 9.80
C GLN A 795 19.72 -8.59 10.02
N PRO A 796 20.36 -8.58 11.21
CA PRO A 796 21.49 -7.69 11.48
C PRO A 796 22.61 -7.78 10.45
N LEU A 797 23.08 -9.00 10.12
CA LEU A 797 24.14 -9.23 9.12
C LEU A 797 23.68 -8.86 7.71
N GLY A 798 22.43 -9.16 7.37
CA GLY A 798 21.84 -8.80 6.08
C GLY A 798 21.74 -7.28 5.90
N ARG A 799 21.33 -6.54 6.94
CA ARG A 799 21.28 -5.08 6.95
C ARG A 799 22.65 -4.46 6.77
N ASP A 800 23.67 -4.98 7.46
CA ASP A 800 25.07 -4.52 7.29
C ASP A 800 25.58 -4.77 5.87
N ALA A 801 25.29 -5.92 5.32
CA ALA A 801 25.71 -6.30 3.98
C ALA A 801 25.00 -5.45 2.89
N LEU A 802 23.71 -5.14 3.08
CA LEU A 802 22.97 -4.21 2.21
C LEU A 802 23.55 -2.79 2.32
N LEU A 803 23.85 -2.28 3.51
CA LEU A 803 24.47 -0.96 3.67
C LEU A 803 25.81 -0.90 2.95
N ALA A 804 26.63 -1.95 3.07
CA ALA A 804 27.91 -2.07 2.34
C ALA A 804 27.70 -2.14 0.82
N LEU A 805 26.67 -2.84 0.34
CA LEU A 805 26.32 -2.91 -1.09
C LEU A 805 25.97 -1.52 -1.63
N PHE A 806 25.06 -0.81 -0.99
CA PHE A 806 24.66 0.56 -1.39
C PHE A 806 25.82 1.55 -1.29
N THR A 807 26.72 1.39 -0.32
CA THR A 807 27.91 2.25 -0.17
C THR A 807 28.89 2.05 -1.32
N ARG A 808 29.10 0.79 -1.75
CA ARG A 808 30.06 0.43 -2.80
C ARG A 808 29.52 0.68 -4.21
N ASP A 809 28.25 0.38 -4.47
CA ASP A 809 27.62 0.38 -5.80
C ASP A 809 26.16 0.84 -5.70
N PHE A 810 25.98 2.14 -5.48
CA PHE A 810 24.63 2.70 -5.27
C PHE A 810 23.76 2.55 -6.52
N ASP A 811 24.30 2.89 -7.70
CA ASP A 811 23.56 2.84 -8.96
C ASP A 811 23.15 1.41 -9.32
N GLY A 812 24.04 0.44 -9.17
CA GLY A 812 23.74 -0.97 -9.38
C GLY A 812 22.72 -1.51 -8.36
N ALA A 813 22.77 -1.05 -7.12
CA ALA A 813 21.84 -1.48 -6.09
C ALA A 813 20.39 -0.96 -6.34
N ILE A 814 20.25 0.28 -6.80
CA ILE A 814 18.93 0.84 -7.10
C ILE A 814 18.37 0.42 -8.46
N ALA A 815 19.20 -0.01 -9.41
CA ALA A 815 18.78 -0.39 -10.77
C ALA A 815 17.74 -1.53 -10.75
N GLY A 816 17.86 -2.47 -9.78
CA GLY A 816 16.91 -3.57 -9.60
C GLY A 816 15.66 -3.22 -8.79
N VAL A 817 15.57 -2.00 -8.24
CA VAL A 817 14.45 -1.56 -7.40
C VAL A 817 13.41 -0.84 -8.26
N PRO A 818 12.12 -1.21 -8.18
CA PRO A 818 11.05 -0.49 -8.85
C PRO A 818 11.06 1.01 -8.48
N ALA A 819 10.80 1.90 -9.43
CA ALA A 819 10.94 3.34 -9.23
C ALA A 819 10.03 3.86 -8.10
N PHE A 820 8.79 3.35 -7.99
CA PHE A 820 7.85 3.71 -6.91
C PHE A 820 8.40 3.41 -5.50
N ALA A 821 9.33 2.46 -5.37
CA ALA A 821 9.89 2.03 -4.09
C ALA A 821 11.24 2.69 -3.76
N ARG A 822 11.89 3.37 -4.71
CA ARG A 822 13.24 3.92 -4.52
C ARG A 822 13.30 4.94 -3.38
N ALA A 823 12.31 5.82 -3.30
CA ALA A 823 12.22 6.82 -2.23
C ALA A 823 12.14 6.17 -0.83
N ARG A 824 11.64 4.92 -0.73
CA ARG A 824 11.49 4.17 0.52
C ARG A 824 12.74 3.38 0.95
N ILE A 825 13.75 3.25 0.10
CA ILE A 825 14.97 2.49 0.41
C ILE A 825 15.63 2.89 1.74
N PRO A 826 15.71 4.17 2.14
CA PRO A 826 16.30 4.55 3.43
C PRO A 826 15.64 3.85 4.63
N THR A 827 14.35 3.49 4.56
CA THR A 827 13.64 2.84 5.68
C THR A 827 14.15 1.44 5.99
N LEU A 828 14.79 0.73 5.03
CA LEU A 828 15.41 -0.58 5.22
C LEU A 828 16.44 -0.57 6.35
N PHE A 829 17.03 0.59 6.63
CA PHE A 829 18.11 0.76 7.59
C PHE A 829 17.62 1.26 8.96
N GLY A 830 16.32 1.50 9.14
CA GLY A 830 15.73 2.01 10.39
C GLY A 830 15.86 1.05 11.60
N GLY A 831 16.16 -0.23 11.37
CA GLY A 831 16.32 -1.24 12.41
C GLY A 831 17.69 -1.24 13.11
N TYR A 832 18.59 -0.32 12.83
CA TYR A 832 19.82 -0.17 13.59
C TYR A 832 19.56 0.41 14.99
N CYS A 833 20.46 0.11 15.93
CA CYS A 833 20.45 0.67 17.28
C CYS A 833 21.85 1.21 17.65
N SER A 834 22.47 1.99 16.77
CA SER A 834 23.82 2.57 16.93
C SER A 834 23.90 3.96 16.29
N ALA A 835 24.49 4.94 16.99
CA ALA A 835 24.65 6.30 16.51
C ALA A 835 25.52 6.34 15.24
N ASP A 836 26.65 5.59 15.24
CA ASP A 836 27.56 5.52 14.07
C ASP A 836 26.84 5.00 12.82
N LYS A 837 25.89 4.08 12.98
CA LYS A 837 25.07 3.59 11.88
C LYS A 837 24.05 4.64 11.40
N ALA A 838 23.51 5.44 12.30
CA ALA A 838 22.65 6.57 11.90
C ALA A 838 23.43 7.56 11.01
N ASP A 839 24.64 7.91 11.44
CA ASP A 839 25.48 8.83 10.69
C ASP A 839 25.91 8.25 9.32
N ALA A 840 26.20 6.95 9.25
CA ALA A 840 26.53 6.26 8.01
C ALA A 840 25.35 6.24 7.02
N VAL A 841 24.13 5.95 7.51
CA VAL A 841 22.91 5.96 6.71
C VAL A 841 22.62 7.37 6.21
N GLU A 842 22.75 8.38 7.07
CA GLU A 842 22.55 9.79 6.69
C GLU A 842 23.55 10.24 5.61
N ALA A 843 24.83 9.94 5.79
CA ALA A 843 25.89 10.27 4.83
C ALA A 843 25.72 9.58 3.48
N LEU A 844 25.19 8.36 3.47
CA LEU A 844 24.92 7.62 2.24
C LEU A 844 23.76 8.22 1.45
N PHE A 845 22.62 8.46 2.09
CA PHE A 845 21.38 8.76 1.39
C PHE A 845 21.10 10.25 1.19
N ARG A 846 21.47 11.13 2.13
CA ARG A 846 21.15 12.56 2.03
C ARG A 846 21.62 13.23 0.72
N PRO A 847 22.86 12.99 0.21
CA PRO A 847 23.29 13.58 -1.07
C PRO A 847 22.65 12.92 -2.31
N ARG A 848 21.93 11.81 -2.15
CA ARG A 848 21.39 10.98 -3.23
C ARG A 848 19.87 10.96 -3.32
N LEU A 849 19.17 11.78 -2.54
CA LEU A 849 17.69 11.84 -2.53
C LEU A 849 17.10 12.15 -3.92
N ALA A 850 17.76 13.01 -4.69
CA ALA A 850 17.33 13.31 -6.07
C ALA A 850 17.37 12.07 -6.98
N MET A 851 18.35 11.17 -6.80
CA MET A 851 18.46 9.92 -7.56
C MET A 851 17.37 8.92 -7.19
N LEU A 852 16.82 9.02 -5.98
CA LEU A 852 15.72 8.20 -5.49
C LEU A 852 14.34 8.76 -5.89
N GLY A 853 14.30 9.96 -6.49
CA GLY A 853 13.04 10.63 -6.82
C GLY A 853 12.30 11.19 -5.60
N GLY A 854 12.97 11.30 -4.42
CA GLY A 854 12.39 11.73 -3.15
C GLY A 854 13.08 11.04 -1.96
N GLY A 855 12.33 10.78 -0.88
CA GLY A 855 12.82 9.98 0.26
C GLY A 855 13.38 10.79 1.44
N ALA A 856 13.16 12.10 1.47
CA ALA A 856 13.61 12.95 2.60
C ALA A 856 12.88 12.61 3.90
N LEU A 857 11.57 12.35 3.82
CA LEU A 857 10.74 11.91 4.95
C LEU A 857 11.18 10.52 5.43
N GLU A 858 11.33 9.58 4.52
CA GLU A 858 11.72 8.20 4.77
C GLU A 858 13.11 8.12 5.42
N LEU A 859 14.05 8.91 4.95
CA LEU A 859 15.37 9.04 5.60
C LEU A 859 15.22 9.60 7.03
N SER A 860 14.42 10.64 7.21
CA SER A 860 14.16 11.20 8.55
C SER A 860 13.51 10.17 9.49
N GLN A 861 12.57 9.35 8.98
CA GLN A 861 11.93 8.28 9.74
C GLN A 861 12.94 7.19 10.14
N ALA A 862 13.80 6.75 9.21
CA ALA A 862 14.85 5.78 9.50
C ALA A 862 15.81 6.27 10.57
N LEU A 863 16.34 7.50 10.42
CA LEU A 863 17.25 8.11 11.40
C LEU A 863 16.58 8.31 12.76
N GLY A 864 15.30 8.70 12.77
CA GLY A 864 14.49 8.84 13.98
C GLY A 864 14.34 7.51 14.73
N ALA A 865 14.06 6.41 13.99
CA ALA A 865 13.96 5.06 14.57
C ALA A 865 15.28 4.60 15.20
N ILE A 866 16.40 4.79 14.49
CA ILE A 866 17.73 4.42 15.00
C ILE A 866 18.05 5.19 16.29
N ARG A 867 17.89 6.51 16.29
CA ARG A 867 18.20 7.37 17.45
C ARG A 867 17.29 7.06 18.65
N GLN A 868 16.03 6.75 18.39
CA GLN A 868 15.08 6.32 19.42
C GLN A 868 15.51 4.98 20.05
N CYS A 869 15.92 3.99 19.24
CA CYS A 869 16.45 2.71 19.74
C CYS A 869 17.68 2.92 20.63
N VAL A 870 18.63 3.78 20.22
CA VAL A 870 19.83 4.10 21.01
C VAL A 870 19.45 4.68 22.38
N ALA A 871 18.48 5.61 22.41
CA ALA A 871 18.00 6.21 23.65
C ALA A 871 17.30 5.18 24.56
N LEU A 872 16.44 4.33 23.97
CA LEU A 872 15.76 3.26 24.68
C LEU A 872 16.77 2.25 25.26
N ARG A 873 17.76 1.82 24.46
CA ARG A 873 18.84 0.94 24.93
C ARG A 873 19.57 1.53 26.14
N THR A 874 19.95 2.79 26.05
CA THR A 874 20.63 3.49 27.15
C THR A 874 19.79 3.53 28.42
N ALA A 875 18.50 3.77 28.30
CA ALA A 875 17.59 3.94 29.44
C ALA A 875 17.10 2.59 30.03
N LYS A 876 16.91 1.55 29.22
CA LYS A 876 16.14 0.36 29.60
C LYS A 876 16.91 -0.96 29.56
N ARG A 877 18.05 -1.06 28.90
CA ARG A 877 18.78 -2.34 28.76
C ARG A 877 19.04 -3.03 30.11
N ALA A 878 19.54 -2.30 31.10
CA ALA A 878 19.86 -2.88 32.40
C ALA A 878 18.62 -3.42 33.14
N GLU A 879 17.48 -2.71 33.07
CA GLU A 879 16.20 -3.13 33.61
C GLU A 879 15.69 -4.40 32.89
N VAL A 880 15.75 -4.43 31.56
CA VAL A 880 15.34 -5.58 30.75
C VAL A 880 16.20 -6.81 31.05
N GLU A 881 17.54 -6.66 31.09
CA GLU A 881 18.43 -7.76 31.42
C GLU A 881 18.21 -8.31 32.84
N ALA A 882 17.91 -7.44 33.81
CA ALA A 882 17.62 -7.89 35.19
C ALA A 882 16.31 -8.69 35.26
N ALA A 883 15.30 -8.31 34.49
CA ALA A 883 14.01 -9.00 34.48
C ALA A 883 14.01 -10.32 33.67
N LEU A 884 15.00 -10.52 32.77
CA LEU A 884 15.13 -11.75 31.96
C LEU A 884 16.08 -12.80 32.56
N ARG A 885 16.81 -12.47 33.65
CA ARG A 885 17.65 -13.42 34.41
C ARG A 885 16.80 -14.36 35.25
#